data_f71924d15c45edc916155fea4e9ca6b2
#
_entry.id   f71924d15c45edc916155fea4e9ca6b2
#
_cell.length_a   1.000
_cell.length_b   1.000
_cell.length_c   1.000
_cell.angle_alpha   90.00
_cell.angle_beta   90.00
_cell.angle_gamma   90.00
#
_symmetry.space_group_name_H-M   'P 1'
#
loop_
_entity.id
_entity.type
_entity.pdbx_description
1 polymer ?
#
loop_
_entity_poly.entity_id
_entity_poly.type
_entity_poly.pdbx_seq_one_letter_code
_entity_poly.pdbx_strand_id
1 'polypeptide(L)'
;MVLVQLELRKESEEGKVRLIVQKFGGSSLRDAESVLAAARKAIRAKHAGYQVILVVSAQGTTTDDLIAKAAEITATPSPREMDVLLATGEQVSIALTAMAIQELGEQAISFTGPQVRIITDNNHRKARIRSIDIRRLQAALNAGQIVVLAGFQGMTEDGDITTLGRGGSDTTAVAVAAAMKLAGYDVTCEIYTDVDGVYTSDPRLVPDARKMDAISYDEMLEMASMGAGVMHSRSIEFAKKYDVPLMVRNARSDALGTWILPEAPWMSEFPVCGAALAADESRLVLESVPDRPGVSHRIFSALADAHIAVDMIAQSVGRAGRATIGFTVLNSELERTRKVLAPLVTEMGATLLESGRVSKVSVVGAGMRTLSGVAERMFSALAQAGINIQMITTGDIKISVLVEENAIAEEWGSDSGVEPTKKAHLEARKAIVGRRALRAVHDAFGLALPRKGAGVPAESADNGYRLRPQPTVVHSEADREAAIARLVGMEDVLVSGVYLNTEQCRLTIHDLPDRPGNCARVFTAIAQAGILVDMIVQNIVAPGRAELSFTVPRRDYQHALRCTQEVLHHVDLSCRVVGDADIAVLYVTGVGMRTHTGVARTMFGALAARQINIHMINTSEVCVAVVVDQERGLEALECLRDAFHLS
;
A
#
# COMPACT_ATOMS: atom_id res chain seq x y z
N MET A 1 29.53 0.64 13.58
CA MET A 1 28.40 -0.22 13.95
C MET A 1 27.74 -0.88 12.72
N VAL A 2 27.50 -0.14 11.62
CA VAL A 2 26.91 -0.72 10.39
C VAL A 2 27.81 -1.78 9.73
N LEU A 3 29.12 -1.58 9.69
CA LEU A 3 30.09 -2.56 9.19
C LEU A 3 30.13 -3.83 10.06
N VAL A 4 30.02 -3.71 11.37
CA VAL A 4 29.96 -4.84 12.30
C VAL A 4 28.66 -5.63 12.19
N GLN A 5 27.52 -4.96 11.90
CA GLN A 5 26.26 -5.66 11.62
C GLN A 5 26.25 -6.35 10.25
N LEU A 6 26.94 -5.79 9.26
CA LEU A 6 27.15 -6.43 7.95
C LEU A 6 28.13 -7.61 8.04
N GLU A 7 29.17 -7.50 8.85
CA GLU A 7 30.07 -8.62 9.12
C GLU A 7 29.41 -9.72 9.95
N LEU A 8 28.64 -9.39 10.97
CA LEU A 8 27.84 -10.37 11.74
C LEU A 8 26.75 -11.05 10.89
N ARG A 9 26.15 -10.35 9.90
CA ARG A 9 25.30 -10.99 8.90
C ARG A 9 26.10 -11.92 7.99
N LYS A 10 27.31 -11.53 7.55
CA LYS A 10 28.18 -12.40 6.73
C LYS A 10 28.53 -13.70 7.45
N GLU A 11 28.88 -13.67 8.74
CA GLU A 11 29.22 -14.86 9.52
C GLU A 11 27.99 -15.77 9.82
N SER A 12 26.77 -15.19 9.90
CA SER A 12 25.54 -15.98 10.11
C SER A 12 24.99 -16.62 8.82
N GLU A 13 25.45 -16.19 7.65
CA GLU A 13 25.02 -16.67 6.33
C GLU A 13 25.98 -17.69 5.70
N GLU A 14 27.20 -17.85 6.22
CA GLU A 14 28.12 -18.88 5.79
C GLU A 14 27.57 -20.26 6.17
N GLY A 15 27.01 -20.96 5.17
CA GLY A 15 26.49 -22.33 5.33
C GLY A 15 25.04 -22.53 4.91
N LYS A 16 24.28 -21.48 4.60
CA LYS A 16 22.89 -21.61 4.13
C LYS A 16 22.81 -21.90 2.63
N VAL A 17 21.84 -22.74 2.25
CA VAL A 17 21.52 -23.01 0.85
C VAL A 17 20.86 -21.77 0.25
N ARG A 18 21.42 -21.25 -0.85
CA ARG A 18 20.91 -20.09 -1.57
C ARG A 18 19.73 -20.48 -2.45
N LEU A 19 18.61 -19.83 -2.26
CA LEU A 19 17.38 -20.06 -3.01
C LEU A 19 16.91 -18.76 -3.67
N ILE A 20 16.52 -18.87 -4.91
CA ILE A 20 15.84 -17.78 -5.61
C ILE A 20 14.43 -18.19 -6.00
N VAL A 21 13.46 -17.36 -5.64
CA VAL A 21 12.08 -17.49 -6.10
C VAL A 21 11.85 -16.46 -7.19
N GLN A 22 11.54 -16.89 -8.40
CA GLN A 22 11.35 -16.02 -9.56
C GLN A 22 9.88 -16.05 -9.99
N LYS A 23 9.20 -14.91 -9.95
CA LYS A 23 7.80 -14.81 -10.40
C LYS A 23 7.70 -14.18 -11.78
N PHE A 24 6.95 -14.81 -12.67
CA PHE A 24 6.64 -14.28 -14.01
C PHE A 24 5.14 -14.03 -14.15
N GLY A 25 4.76 -12.79 -14.51
CA GLY A 25 3.39 -12.40 -14.78
C GLY A 25 2.89 -12.90 -16.14
N GLY A 26 1.57 -12.83 -16.39
CA GLY A 26 0.94 -13.30 -17.62
C GLY A 26 1.50 -12.63 -18.89
N SER A 27 1.73 -11.32 -18.86
CA SER A 27 2.36 -10.57 -19.96
C SER A 27 3.79 -11.01 -20.27
N SER A 28 4.48 -11.57 -19.27
CA SER A 28 5.85 -12.09 -19.37
C SER A 28 5.91 -13.54 -19.86
N LEU A 29 4.76 -14.21 -20.05
CA LEU A 29 4.62 -15.60 -20.48
C LEU A 29 3.65 -15.75 -21.67
N ARG A 30 3.32 -14.66 -22.34
CA ARG A 30 2.21 -14.59 -23.33
C ARG A 30 2.35 -15.52 -24.53
N ASP A 31 3.58 -15.90 -24.88
CA ASP A 31 3.90 -16.71 -26.06
C ASP A 31 5.09 -17.64 -25.76
N ALA A 32 5.36 -18.57 -26.67
CA ALA A 32 6.42 -19.57 -26.53
C ALA A 32 7.81 -18.93 -26.34
N GLU A 33 8.10 -17.83 -27.02
CA GLU A 33 9.37 -17.13 -26.91
C GLU A 33 9.56 -16.54 -25.50
N SER A 34 8.51 -15.95 -24.94
CA SER A 34 8.48 -15.40 -23.58
C SER A 34 8.66 -16.51 -22.53
N VAL A 35 8.03 -17.69 -22.73
CA VAL A 35 8.20 -18.85 -21.84
C VAL A 35 9.64 -19.36 -21.89
N LEU A 36 10.23 -19.48 -23.08
CA LEU A 36 11.65 -19.87 -23.23
C LEU A 36 12.60 -18.85 -22.62
N ALA A 37 12.28 -17.55 -22.72
CA ALA A 37 13.08 -16.49 -22.06
C ALA A 37 13.05 -16.62 -20.53
N ALA A 38 11.87 -16.90 -19.95
CA ALA A 38 11.73 -17.15 -18.51
C ALA A 38 12.51 -18.42 -18.09
N ALA A 39 12.41 -19.49 -18.85
CA ALA A 39 13.16 -20.73 -18.62
C ALA A 39 14.69 -20.49 -18.63
N ARG A 40 15.21 -19.70 -19.59
CA ARG A 40 16.64 -19.35 -19.65
C ARG A 40 17.10 -18.54 -18.42
N LYS A 41 16.26 -17.64 -17.87
CA LYS A 41 16.56 -16.89 -16.65
C LYS A 41 16.68 -17.82 -15.44
N ALA A 42 15.76 -18.77 -15.31
CA ALA A 42 15.80 -19.79 -14.25
C ALA A 42 17.05 -20.69 -14.35
N ILE A 43 17.39 -21.14 -15.53
CA ILE A 43 18.59 -21.96 -15.78
C ILE A 43 19.86 -21.20 -15.45
N ARG A 44 19.95 -19.93 -15.83
CA ARG A 44 21.08 -19.06 -15.47
C ARG A 44 21.24 -18.91 -13.95
N ALA A 45 20.13 -18.75 -13.22
CA ALA A 45 20.17 -18.68 -11.77
C ALA A 45 20.65 -20.00 -11.15
N LYS A 46 20.19 -21.15 -11.67
CA LYS A 46 20.67 -22.48 -11.24
C LYS A 46 22.16 -22.65 -11.48
N HIS A 47 22.65 -22.29 -12.69
CA HIS A 47 24.07 -22.37 -13.03
C HIS A 47 24.93 -21.41 -12.20
N ALA A 48 24.35 -20.33 -11.67
CA ALA A 48 25.01 -19.44 -10.71
C ALA A 48 25.01 -19.97 -9.26
N GLY A 49 24.56 -21.22 -9.04
CA GLY A 49 24.60 -21.90 -7.76
C GLY A 49 23.40 -21.65 -6.85
N TYR A 50 22.25 -21.23 -7.39
CA TYR A 50 21.00 -21.13 -6.65
C TYR A 50 20.15 -22.40 -6.84
N GLN A 51 19.42 -22.79 -5.81
CA GLN A 51 18.20 -23.55 -6.01
C GLN A 51 17.12 -22.61 -6.55
N VAL A 52 16.23 -23.07 -7.42
CA VAL A 52 15.31 -22.19 -8.16
C VAL A 52 13.87 -22.67 -8.08
N ILE A 53 12.97 -21.77 -7.67
CA ILE A 53 11.52 -21.93 -7.76
C ILE A 53 10.99 -20.86 -8.70
N LEU A 54 10.31 -21.25 -9.78
CA LEU A 54 9.54 -20.33 -10.62
C LEU A 54 8.09 -20.35 -10.18
N VAL A 55 7.50 -19.17 -9.94
CA VAL A 55 6.06 -18.98 -9.77
C VAL A 55 5.51 -18.31 -11.00
N VAL A 56 4.58 -18.95 -11.68
CA VAL A 56 4.05 -18.48 -12.96
C VAL A 56 2.55 -18.16 -12.88
N SER A 57 2.14 -17.10 -13.58
CA SER A 57 0.74 -16.72 -13.78
C SER A 57 0.18 -17.39 -15.04
N ALA A 58 -1.13 -17.36 -15.22
CA ALA A 58 -1.78 -17.71 -16.48
C ALA A 58 -1.21 -16.84 -17.64
N GLN A 59 -1.09 -17.42 -18.83
CA GLN A 59 -0.48 -16.75 -19.99
C GLN A 59 -1.38 -15.63 -20.55
N GLY A 60 -0.80 -14.48 -20.85
CA GLY A 60 -1.46 -13.37 -21.56
C GLY A 60 -2.79 -12.97 -20.95
N THR A 61 -3.88 -13.12 -21.71
CA THR A 61 -5.26 -12.77 -21.35
C THR A 61 -6.09 -13.97 -20.85
N THR A 62 -5.49 -15.13 -20.65
CA THR A 62 -6.22 -16.39 -20.34
C THR A 62 -7.20 -16.25 -19.18
N THR A 63 -6.84 -15.53 -18.12
CA THR A 63 -7.75 -15.31 -16.96
C THR A 63 -8.99 -14.52 -17.37
N ASP A 64 -8.83 -13.46 -18.19
CA ASP A 64 -9.94 -12.65 -18.69
C ASP A 64 -10.81 -13.43 -19.66
N ASP A 65 -10.20 -14.27 -20.51
CA ASP A 65 -10.91 -15.15 -21.45
C ASP A 65 -11.75 -16.20 -20.71
N LEU A 66 -11.24 -16.75 -19.60
CA LEU A 66 -11.98 -17.69 -18.75
C LEU A 66 -13.16 -17.00 -18.04
N ILE A 67 -12.99 -15.77 -17.59
CA ILE A 67 -14.07 -14.95 -17.01
C ILE A 67 -15.14 -14.69 -18.07
N ALA A 68 -14.75 -14.33 -19.30
CA ALA A 68 -15.67 -14.09 -20.40
C ALA A 68 -16.48 -15.35 -20.72
N LYS A 69 -15.85 -16.53 -20.82
CA LYS A 69 -16.53 -17.82 -21.01
C LYS A 69 -17.55 -18.14 -19.93
N ALA A 70 -17.24 -17.86 -18.67
CA ALA A 70 -18.22 -18.05 -17.58
C ALA A 70 -19.41 -17.11 -17.73
N ALA A 71 -19.17 -15.86 -18.16
CA ALA A 71 -20.22 -14.86 -18.36
C ALA A 71 -21.17 -15.22 -19.51
N GLU A 72 -20.74 -16.01 -20.51
CA GLU A 72 -21.59 -16.55 -21.58
C GLU A 72 -22.62 -17.55 -21.04
N ILE A 73 -22.33 -18.21 -19.91
CA ILE A 73 -23.21 -19.21 -19.29
C ILE A 73 -24.12 -18.58 -18.22
N THR A 74 -23.58 -17.70 -17.38
CA THR A 74 -24.33 -17.07 -16.29
C THR A 74 -23.77 -15.72 -15.91
N ALA A 75 -24.67 -14.75 -15.64
CA ALA A 75 -24.29 -13.43 -15.16
C ALA A 75 -23.80 -13.43 -13.69
N THR A 76 -24.12 -14.49 -12.93
CA THR A 76 -23.79 -14.62 -11.50
C THR A 76 -23.16 -16.00 -11.22
N PRO A 77 -21.94 -16.26 -11.71
CA PRO A 77 -21.27 -17.53 -11.48
C PRO A 77 -20.96 -17.73 -10.00
N SER A 78 -21.09 -18.97 -9.51
CA SER A 78 -20.66 -19.33 -8.16
C SER A 78 -19.18 -19.02 -7.95
N PRO A 79 -18.79 -18.33 -6.87
CA PRO A 79 -17.40 -18.02 -6.59
C PRO A 79 -16.50 -19.26 -6.52
N ARG A 80 -17.01 -20.38 -5.95
CA ARG A 80 -16.26 -21.63 -5.88
C ARG A 80 -15.96 -22.21 -7.27
N GLU A 81 -16.94 -22.25 -8.16
CA GLU A 81 -16.75 -22.79 -9.52
C GLU A 81 -15.88 -21.86 -10.37
N MET A 82 -15.94 -20.54 -10.11
CA MET A 82 -15.02 -19.59 -10.74
C MET A 82 -13.57 -19.87 -10.33
N ASP A 83 -13.30 -20.22 -9.10
CA ASP A 83 -11.95 -20.55 -8.64
C ASP A 83 -11.42 -21.80 -9.33
N VAL A 84 -12.26 -22.84 -9.47
CA VAL A 84 -11.91 -24.06 -10.23
C VAL A 84 -11.56 -23.71 -11.69
N LEU A 85 -12.40 -22.88 -12.33
CA LEU A 85 -12.20 -22.47 -13.72
C LEU A 85 -10.91 -21.66 -13.88
N LEU A 86 -10.72 -20.63 -13.07
CA LEU A 86 -9.60 -19.70 -13.17
C LEU A 86 -8.25 -20.39 -12.89
N ALA A 87 -8.21 -21.33 -11.94
CA ALA A 87 -6.99 -22.06 -11.58
C ALA A 87 -6.42 -22.90 -12.75
N THR A 88 -7.20 -23.19 -13.78
CA THR A 88 -6.72 -23.95 -14.96
C THR A 88 -5.69 -23.17 -15.77
N GLY A 89 -5.74 -21.84 -15.76
CA GLY A 89 -4.82 -20.99 -16.51
C GLY A 89 -3.36 -21.18 -16.09
N GLU A 90 -3.10 -21.18 -14.79
CA GLU A 90 -1.77 -21.41 -14.25
C GLU A 90 -1.31 -22.86 -14.42
N GLN A 91 -2.24 -23.84 -14.45
CA GLN A 91 -1.90 -25.23 -14.69
C GLN A 91 -1.32 -25.44 -16.11
N VAL A 92 -1.87 -24.75 -17.10
CA VAL A 92 -1.29 -24.71 -18.46
C VAL A 92 0.12 -24.11 -18.40
N SER A 93 0.27 -22.97 -17.75
CA SER A 93 1.55 -22.24 -17.69
C SER A 93 2.67 -23.05 -17.04
N ILE A 94 2.40 -23.76 -15.93
CA ILE A 94 3.43 -24.56 -15.24
C ILE A 94 3.91 -25.72 -16.10
N ALA A 95 2.99 -26.39 -16.80
CA ALA A 95 3.34 -27.51 -17.66
C ALA A 95 4.22 -27.05 -18.83
N LEU A 96 3.82 -26.00 -19.56
CA LEU A 96 4.58 -25.44 -20.67
C LEU A 96 5.96 -24.93 -20.24
N THR A 97 6.04 -24.27 -19.08
CA THR A 97 7.31 -23.75 -18.55
C THR A 97 8.24 -24.88 -18.14
N ALA A 98 7.72 -25.95 -17.51
CA ALA A 98 8.53 -27.11 -17.15
C ALA A 98 9.07 -27.82 -18.43
N MET A 99 8.23 -28.00 -19.45
CA MET A 99 8.65 -28.55 -20.74
C MET A 99 9.74 -27.69 -21.42
N ALA A 100 9.60 -26.34 -21.35
CA ALA A 100 10.60 -25.44 -21.90
C ALA A 100 11.97 -25.56 -21.19
N ILE A 101 11.98 -25.73 -19.87
CA ILE A 101 13.21 -25.96 -19.09
C ILE A 101 13.83 -27.31 -19.48
N GLN A 102 13.02 -28.37 -19.62
CA GLN A 102 13.48 -29.70 -20.01
C GLN A 102 14.04 -29.72 -21.45
N GLU A 103 13.40 -29.02 -22.39
CA GLU A 103 13.89 -28.85 -23.75
C GLU A 103 15.26 -28.14 -23.79
N LEU A 104 15.51 -27.22 -22.86
CA LEU A 104 16.79 -26.54 -22.72
C LEU A 104 17.85 -27.36 -21.95
N GLY A 105 17.58 -28.62 -21.62
CA GLY A 105 18.53 -29.57 -21.07
C GLY A 105 18.60 -29.63 -19.53
N GLU A 106 17.68 -28.94 -18.81
CA GLU A 106 17.66 -28.97 -17.34
C GLU A 106 16.48 -29.76 -16.79
N GLN A 107 16.66 -30.35 -15.59
CA GLN A 107 15.58 -31.05 -14.91
C GLN A 107 14.59 -30.06 -14.29
N ALA A 108 13.31 -30.25 -14.54
CA ALA A 108 12.23 -29.44 -13.98
C ALA A 108 11.03 -30.29 -13.59
N ILE A 109 10.30 -29.82 -12.56
CA ILE A 109 9.04 -30.41 -12.12
C ILE A 109 8.03 -29.30 -11.85
N SER A 110 6.77 -29.51 -12.25
CA SER A 110 5.69 -28.57 -12.01
C SER A 110 4.80 -29.02 -10.85
N PHE A 111 4.31 -28.04 -10.07
CA PHE A 111 3.32 -28.26 -9.00
C PHE A 111 2.20 -27.23 -9.07
N THR A 112 0.97 -27.68 -8.82
CA THR A 112 -0.16 -26.81 -8.51
C THR A 112 -0.11 -26.36 -7.04
N GLY A 113 -0.84 -25.30 -6.69
CA GLY A 113 -0.98 -24.86 -5.29
C GLY A 113 -1.48 -25.97 -4.36
N PRO A 114 -2.56 -26.71 -4.70
CA PRO A 114 -3.00 -27.88 -3.94
C PRO A 114 -1.94 -28.97 -3.77
N GLN A 115 -1.12 -29.25 -4.76
CA GLN A 115 -0.08 -30.30 -4.67
C GLN A 115 1.03 -29.99 -3.66
N VAL A 116 1.31 -28.72 -3.38
CA VAL A 116 2.21 -28.25 -2.32
C VAL A 116 1.44 -27.71 -1.11
N ARG A 117 0.15 -28.04 -1.02
CA ARG A 117 -0.75 -27.70 0.09
C ARG A 117 -0.64 -26.22 0.51
N ILE A 118 -0.79 -25.31 -0.46
CA ILE A 118 -1.06 -23.91 -0.14
C ILE A 118 -2.47 -23.86 0.44
N ILE A 119 -2.57 -23.94 1.76
CA ILE A 119 -3.86 -23.94 2.47
C ILE A 119 -4.33 -22.48 2.62
N THR A 120 -5.61 -22.26 2.33
CA THR A 120 -6.25 -20.95 2.42
C THR A 120 -7.52 -21.00 3.27
N ASP A 121 -8.08 -19.83 3.57
CA ASP A 121 -9.45 -19.73 4.01
C ASP A 121 -10.43 -20.03 2.85
N ASN A 122 -11.73 -20.05 3.17
CA ASN A 122 -12.82 -20.36 2.23
C ASN A 122 -13.40 -19.11 1.53
N ASN A 123 -12.71 -17.97 1.57
CA ASN A 123 -13.14 -16.74 0.91
C ASN A 123 -12.80 -16.80 -0.59
N HIS A 124 -13.58 -17.58 -1.34
CA HIS A 124 -13.39 -17.77 -2.77
C HIS A 124 -13.16 -16.46 -3.53
N ARG A 125 -12.27 -16.47 -4.55
CA ARG A 125 -11.80 -15.35 -5.39
C ARG A 125 -10.92 -14.31 -4.67
N LYS A 126 -10.84 -14.35 -3.33
CA LYS A 126 -10.01 -13.45 -2.51
C LYS A 126 -9.45 -14.22 -1.30
N ALA A 127 -9.16 -15.52 -1.49
CA ALA A 127 -8.69 -16.39 -0.42
C ALA A 127 -7.35 -15.91 0.16
N ARG A 128 -7.13 -16.20 1.45
CA ARG A 128 -5.93 -15.84 2.19
C ARG A 128 -5.13 -17.08 2.55
N ILE A 129 -3.83 -17.00 2.38
CA ILE A 129 -2.93 -18.12 2.67
C ILE A 129 -2.83 -18.30 4.18
N ARG A 130 -3.16 -19.50 4.64
CA ARG A 130 -3.04 -19.93 6.03
C ARG A 130 -1.73 -20.63 6.30
N SER A 131 -1.33 -21.55 5.41
CA SER A 131 -0.08 -22.29 5.53
C SER A 131 0.38 -22.84 4.18
N ILE A 132 1.68 -23.24 4.10
CA ILE A 132 2.29 -23.86 2.93
C ILE A 132 3.10 -25.08 3.38
N ASP A 133 2.89 -26.25 2.75
CA ASP A 133 3.73 -27.43 2.99
C ASP A 133 4.91 -27.46 2.01
N ILE A 134 6.09 -27.14 2.51
CA ILE A 134 7.31 -27.04 1.69
C ILE A 134 8.02 -28.36 1.41
N ARG A 135 7.59 -29.49 2.01
CA ARG A 135 8.31 -30.78 1.91
C ARG A 135 8.51 -31.25 0.46
N ARG A 136 7.48 -31.11 -0.38
CA ARG A 136 7.60 -31.49 -1.81
C ARG A 136 8.51 -30.54 -2.58
N LEU A 137 8.51 -29.24 -2.24
CA LEU A 137 9.43 -28.27 -2.84
C LEU A 137 10.88 -28.62 -2.48
N GLN A 138 11.15 -28.87 -1.20
CA GLN A 138 12.48 -29.25 -0.72
C GLN A 138 12.97 -30.56 -1.36
N ALA A 139 12.11 -31.57 -1.48
CA ALA A 139 12.47 -32.84 -2.10
C ALA A 139 12.90 -32.67 -3.56
N ALA A 140 12.14 -31.87 -4.34
CA ALA A 140 12.46 -31.60 -5.73
C ALA A 140 13.75 -30.76 -5.89
N LEU A 141 13.94 -29.73 -5.05
CA LEU A 141 15.14 -28.89 -5.04
C LEU A 141 16.39 -29.70 -4.67
N ASN A 142 16.29 -30.60 -3.68
CA ASN A 142 17.37 -31.47 -3.27
C ASN A 142 17.71 -32.53 -4.33
N ALA A 143 16.74 -32.90 -5.18
CA ALA A 143 16.99 -33.73 -6.37
C ALA A 143 17.61 -32.93 -7.54
N GLY A 144 17.96 -31.66 -7.35
CA GLY A 144 18.57 -30.81 -8.37
C GLY A 144 17.59 -30.32 -9.44
N GLN A 145 16.28 -30.43 -9.21
CA GLN A 145 15.26 -29.99 -10.16
C GLN A 145 14.94 -28.49 -9.99
N ILE A 146 14.66 -27.81 -11.07
CA ILE A 146 14.02 -26.50 -11.06
C ILE A 146 12.52 -26.72 -10.81
N VAL A 147 11.97 -26.09 -9.77
CA VAL A 147 10.55 -26.19 -9.43
C VAL A 147 9.76 -25.12 -10.17
N VAL A 148 8.67 -25.51 -10.84
CA VAL A 148 7.71 -24.59 -11.47
C VAL A 148 6.38 -24.68 -10.73
N LEU A 149 5.97 -23.62 -10.08
CA LEU A 149 4.80 -23.57 -9.20
C LEU A 149 3.70 -22.69 -9.80
N ALA A 150 2.47 -23.17 -9.79
CA ALA A 150 1.31 -22.36 -10.13
C ALA A 150 1.09 -21.27 -9.09
N GLY A 151 1.14 -20.02 -9.52
CA GLY A 151 0.74 -18.89 -8.70
C GLY A 151 -0.78 -18.80 -8.56
N PHE A 152 -1.28 -17.79 -7.82
CA PHE A 152 -2.69 -17.40 -7.75
C PHE A 152 -3.63 -18.39 -7.07
N GLN A 153 -3.30 -19.64 -6.90
CA GLN A 153 -4.18 -20.72 -6.45
C GLN A 153 -3.73 -21.38 -5.14
N GLY A 154 -4.72 -21.86 -4.38
CA GLY A 154 -4.54 -22.67 -3.19
C GLY A 154 -5.70 -23.65 -3.04
N MET A 155 -5.90 -24.15 -1.82
CA MET A 155 -7.04 -25.00 -1.47
C MET A 155 -7.48 -24.74 -0.03
N THR A 156 -8.76 -24.94 0.24
CA THR A 156 -9.27 -24.98 1.62
C THR A 156 -8.80 -26.26 2.33
N GLU A 157 -8.97 -26.34 3.64
CA GLU A 157 -8.72 -27.58 4.40
C GLU A 157 -9.58 -28.74 3.92
N ASP A 158 -10.80 -28.45 3.44
CA ASP A 158 -11.73 -29.42 2.87
C ASP A 158 -11.36 -29.86 1.45
N GLY A 159 -10.34 -29.27 0.83
CA GLY A 159 -9.84 -29.62 -0.50
C GLY A 159 -10.46 -28.83 -1.67
N ASP A 160 -11.28 -27.84 -1.43
CA ASP A 160 -11.81 -26.98 -2.49
C ASP A 160 -10.72 -26.05 -3.04
N ILE A 161 -10.63 -25.94 -4.36
CA ILE A 161 -9.71 -25.02 -5.01
C ILE A 161 -10.13 -23.57 -4.70
N THR A 162 -9.17 -22.73 -4.38
CA THR A 162 -9.36 -21.30 -4.12
C THR A 162 -8.41 -20.47 -4.97
N THR A 163 -8.82 -19.23 -5.25
CA THR A 163 -7.95 -18.23 -5.89
C THR A 163 -7.73 -17.02 -4.98
N LEU A 164 -6.52 -16.45 -5.08
CA LEU A 164 -6.06 -15.39 -4.18
C LEU A 164 -6.48 -13.97 -4.62
N GLY A 165 -7.11 -13.84 -5.78
CA GLY A 165 -7.49 -12.54 -6.34
C GLY A 165 -6.33 -11.79 -7.03
N ARG A 166 -6.50 -10.50 -7.29
CA ARG A 166 -5.49 -9.67 -7.98
C ARG A 166 -4.14 -9.71 -7.23
N GLY A 167 -3.05 -9.79 -7.98
CA GLY A 167 -1.70 -9.93 -7.42
C GLY A 167 -1.43 -11.27 -6.73
N GLY A 168 -2.33 -12.26 -6.92
CA GLY A 168 -2.24 -13.57 -6.26
C GLY A 168 -0.95 -14.32 -6.57
N SER A 169 -0.41 -14.23 -7.80
CA SER A 169 0.87 -14.86 -8.14
C SER A 169 2.07 -14.18 -7.47
N ASP A 170 2.04 -12.85 -7.29
CA ASP A 170 3.06 -12.13 -6.51
C ASP A 170 3.00 -12.57 -5.04
N THR A 171 1.77 -12.65 -4.49
CA THR A 171 1.53 -13.14 -3.13
C THR A 171 2.01 -14.56 -2.95
N THR A 172 1.73 -15.48 -3.91
CA THR A 172 2.24 -16.86 -3.88
C THR A 172 3.76 -16.90 -3.85
N ALA A 173 4.43 -16.12 -4.71
CA ALA A 173 5.89 -16.11 -4.80
C ALA A 173 6.54 -15.65 -3.48
N VAL A 174 6.03 -14.56 -2.91
CA VAL A 174 6.56 -14.04 -1.65
C VAL A 174 6.23 -14.95 -0.47
N ALA A 175 5.04 -15.56 -0.44
CA ALA A 175 4.66 -16.52 0.60
C ALA A 175 5.54 -17.78 0.58
N VAL A 176 5.83 -18.31 -0.63
CA VAL A 176 6.78 -19.43 -0.79
C VAL A 176 8.18 -19.02 -0.37
N ALA A 177 8.64 -17.84 -0.77
CA ALA A 177 9.94 -17.30 -0.34
C ALA A 177 10.02 -17.18 1.19
N ALA A 178 8.96 -16.68 1.84
CA ALA A 178 8.86 -16.59 3.29
C ALA A 178 8.90 -17.97 3.95
N ALA A 179 8.15 -18.93 3.44
CA ALA A 179 8.13 -20.30 3.95
C ALA A 179 9.52 -20.96 3.88
N MET A 180 10.22 -20.80 2.76
CA MET A 180 11.57 -21.32 2.57
C MET A 180 12.59 -20.58 3.45
N LYS A 181 12.46 -19.24 3.64
CA LYS A 181 13.31 -18.47 4.57
C LYS A 181 13.15 -18.95 6.01
N LEU A 182 11.91 -19.18 6.46
CA LEU A 182 11.63 -19.75 7.79
C LEU A 182 12.21 -21.16 7.97
N ALA A 183 12.32 -21.92 6.88
CA ALA A 183 12.98 -23.22 6.85
C ALA A 183 14.52 -23.14 6.79
N GLY A 184 15.11 -21.95 6.89
CA GLY A 184 16.56 -21.75 7.02
C GLY A 184 17.32 -21.51 5.71
N TYR A 185 16.63 -21.33 4.58
CA TYR A 185 17.28 -20.96 3.32
C TYR A 185 17.67 -19.47 3.30
N ASP A 186 18.75 -19.15 2.58
CA ASP A 186 19.05 -17.78 2.17
C ASP A 186 18.25 -17.46 0.91
N VAL A 187 17.18 -16.68 1.06
CA VAL A 187 16.16 -16.50 0.02
C VAL A 187 16.14 -15.08 -0.52
N THR A 188 16.12 -14.97 -1.86
CA THR A 188 15.77 -13.75 -2.59
C THR A 188 14.53 -14.02 -3.46
N CYS A 189 13.60 -13.05 -3.54
CA CYS A 189 12.44 -13.16 -4.43
C CYS A 189 12.52 -12.10 -5.53
N GLU A 190 12.54 -12.53 -6.79
CA GLU A 190 12.54 -11.67 -7.97
C GLU A 190 11.14 -11.64 -8.60
N ILE A 191 10.61 -10.45 -8.81
CA ILE A 191 9.32 -10.22 -9.48
C ILE A 191 9.59 -9.67 -10.88
N TYR A 192 9.39 -10.52 -11.88
CA TYR A 192 9.55 -10.15 -13.27
C TYR A 192 8.25 -9.59 -13.84
N THR A 193 8.33 -8.39 -14.40
CA THR A 193 7.21 -7.61 -14.95
C THR A 193 7.62 -6.97 -16.27
N ASP A 194 6.77 -6.11 -16.84
CA ASP A 194 7.02 -5.37 -18.09
C ASP A 194 7.74 -4.02 -17.89
N VAL A 195 8.05 -3.64 -16.65
CA VAL A 195 8.81 -2.42 -16.31
C VAL A 195 10.20 -2.76 -15.73
N ASP A 196 11.14 -1.82 -15.83
CA ASP A 196 12.54 -2.03 -15.42
C ASP A 196 12.74 -1.99 -13.89
N GLY A 197 11.71 -1.68 -13.13
CA GLY A 197 11.75 -1.53 -11.68
C GLY A 197 10.68 -0.58 -11.18
N VAL A 198 10.85 -0.07 -9.96
CA VAL A 198 9.98 0.94 -9.35
C VAL A 198 10.51 2.33 -9.68
N TYR A 199 9.62 3.22 -10.09
CA TYR A 199 9.95 4.59 -10.47
C TYR A 199 9.46 5.59 -9.43
N THR A 200 10.06 6.78 -9.41
CA THR A 200 9.65 7.88 -8.52
C THR A 200 8.22 8.37 -8.77
N SER A 201 7.66 8.03 -9.93
CA SER A 201 6.25 8.14 -10.30
C SER A 201 5.96 7.22 -11.48
N ASP A 202 4.71 7.08 -11.91
CA ASP A 202 4.37 6.32 -13.12
C ASP A 202 4.94 7.04 -14.37
N PRO A 203 5.90 6.44 -15.11
CA PRO A 203 6.53 7.08 -16.27
C PRO A 203 5.56 7.36 -17.42
N ARG A 204 4.37 6.70 -17.44
CA ARG A 204 3.30 6.98 -18.41
C ARG A 204 2.59 8.30 -18.11
N LEU A 205 2.63 8.77 -16.84
CA LEU A 205 2.04 10.03 -16.37
C LEU A 205 3.07 11.14 -16.26
N VAL A 206 4.30 10.78 -15.83
CA VAL A 206 5.44 11.68 -15.64
C VAL A 206 6.64 11.08 -16.39
N PRO A 207 6.88 11.47 -17.66
CA PRO A 207 7.94 10.89 -18.48
C PRO A 207 9.35 11.00 -17.89
N ASP A 208 9.60 12.02 -17.07
CA ASP A 208 10.87 12.26 -16.40
C ASP A 208 11.02 11.49 -15.06
N ALA A 209 10.06 10.60 -14.74
CA ALA A 209 10.15 9.76 -13.57
C ALA A 209 11.41 8.88 -13.63
N ARG A 210 12.19 8.90 -12.56
CA ARG A 210 13.45 8.17 -12.46
C ARG A 210 13.23 6.79 -11.83
N LYS A 211 13.88 5.77 -12.35
CA LYS A 211 13.93 4.45 -11.71
C LYS A 211 14.71 4.54 -10.39
N MET A 212 14.20 3.94 -9.34
CA MET A 212 14.85 3.83 -8.04
C MET A 212 15.73 2.58 -7.98
N ASP A 213 16.87 2.66 -7.31
CA ASP A 213 17.75 1.51 -7.09
C ASP A 213 17.22 0.66 -5.93
N ALA A 214 16.70 1.30 -4.90
CA ALA A 214 16.02 0.64 -3.78
C ALA A 214 14.93 1.53 -3.17
N ILE A 215 13.99 0.88 -2.49
CA ILE A 215 12.87 1.48 -1.76
C ILE A 215 12.58 0.63 -0.51
N SER A 216 12.12 1.23 0.59
CA SER A 216 11.73 0.46 1.77
C SER A 216 10.38 -0.24 1.58
N TYR A 217 10.11 -1.29 2.38
CA TYR A 217 8.79 -1.96 2.34
C TYR A 217 7.65 -0.98 2.61
N ASP A 218 7.82 -0.06 3.56
CA ASP A 218 6.78 0.90 3.94
C ASP A 218 6.51 1.91 2.83
N GLU A 219 7.56 2.47 2.24
CA GLU A 219 7.43 3.36 1.08
C GLU A 219 6.79 2.63 -0.10
N MET A 220 7.19 1.38 -0.36
CA MET A 220 6.60 0.58 -1.44
C MET A 220 5.15 0.23 -1.19
N LEU A 221 4.75 -0.07 0.06
CA LEU A 221 3.34 -0.28 0.44
C LEU A 221 2.49 0.95 0.14
N GLU A 222 2.95 2.13 0.57
CA GLU A 222 2.24 3.37 0.30
C GLU A 222 2.16 3.66 -1.22
N MET A 223 3.25 3.45 -1.97
CA MET A 223 3.27 3.64 -3.44
C MET A 223 2.34 2.65 -4.16
N ALA A 224 2.34 1.37 -3.76
CA ALA A 224 1.52 0.33 -4.39
C ALA A 224 0.03 0.56 -4.17
N SER A 225 -0.36 1.03 -2.99
CA SER A 225 -1.76 1.32 -2.64
C SER A 225 -2.36 2.46 -3.46
N MET A 226 -1.50 3.34 -3.97
CA MET A 226 -1.89 4.53 -4.73
C MET A 226 -1.85 4.32 -6.26
N GLY A 227 -1.76 3.08 -6.72
CA GLY A 227 -1.82 2.78 -8.15
C GLY A 227 -0.49 2.83 -8.90
N ALA A 228 0.66 2.84 -8.20
CA ALA A 228 1.98 2.71 -8.83
C ALA A 228 2.19 1.37 -9.56
N GLY A 229 1.20 0.49 -9.54
CA GLY A 229 0.89 -0.59 -10.47
C GLY A 229 1.92 -1.71 -10.67
N VAL A 230 3.09 -1.63 -10.02
CA VAL A 230 4.21 -2.57 -10.25
C VAL A 230 4.03 -3.85 -9.45
N MET A 231 3.54 -3.74 -8.21
CA MET A 231 3.26 -4.87 -7.32
C MET A 231 1.96 -4.62 -6.54
N HIS A 232 1.33 -5.71 -6.09
CA HIS A 232 0.16 -5.62 -5.23
C HIS A 232 0.59 -5.45 -3.76
N SER A 233 -0.08 -4.56 -2.99
CA SER A 233 0.26 -4.27 -1.58
C SER A 233 0.38 -5.54 -0.72
N ARG A 234 -0.55 -6.49 -0.89
CA ARG A 234 -0.58 -7.77 -0.19
C ARG A 234 0.73 -8.58 -0.29
N SER A 235 1.40 -8.57 -1.44
CA SER A 235 2.70 -9.25 -1.59
C SER A 235 3.82 -8.53 -0.85
N ILE A 236 3.75 -7.20 -0.76
CA ILE A 236 4.72 -6.38 -0.02
C ILE A 236 4.50 -6.53 1.48
N GLU A 237 3.24 -6.64 1.93
CA GLU A 237 2.89 -6.96 3.31
C GLU A 237 3.55 -8.27 3.77
N PHE A 238 3.45 -9.32 2.94
CA PHE A 238 4.15 -10.59 3.19
C PHE A 238 5.66 -10.40 3.27
N ALA A 239 6.24 -9.68 2.32
CA ALA A 239 7.67 -9.44 2.29
C ALA A 239 8.16 -8.72 3.55
N LYS A 240 7.42 -7.68 3.98
CA LYS A 240 7.71 -6.95 5.23
C LYS A 240 7.57 -7.87 6.45
N LYS A 241 6.46 -8.62 6.57
CA LYS A 241 6.19 -9.50 7.72
C LYS A 241 7.28 -10.54 7.94
N TYR A 242 7.83 -11.09 6.87
CA TYR A 242 8.83 -12.16 6.91
C TYR A 242 10.23 -11.70 6.52
N ASP A 243 10.43 -10.40 6.35
CA ASP A 243 11.71 -9.80 5.95
C ASP A 243 12.31 -10.47 4.69
N VAL A 244 11.48 -10.70 3.66
CA VAL A 244 11.89 -11.30 2.38
C VAL A 244 12.41 -10.20 1.45
N PRO A 245 13.70 -10.19 1.08
CA PRO A 245 14.20 -9.23 0.11
C PRO A 245 13.54 -9.46 -1.26
N LEU A 246 12.98 -8.40 -1.84
CA LEU A 246 12.38 -8.44 -3.16
C LEU A 246 13.21 -7.65 -4.16
N MET A 247 13.22 -8.10 -5.42
CA MET A 247 13.75 -7.32 -6.54
C MET A 247 12.74 -7.29 -7.67
N VAL A 248 12.31 -6.10 -8.07
CA VAL A 248 11.45 -5.92 -9.25
C VAL A 248 12.32 -5.74 -10.47
N ARG A 249 12.12 -6.57 -11.51
CA ARG A 249 12.95 -6.62 -12.72
C ARG A 249 12.10 -6.70 -13.99
N ASN A 250 12.67 -6.27 -15.10
CA ASN A 250 12.05 -6.46 -16.42
C ASN A 250 12.24 -7.90 -16.90
N ALA A 251 11.13 -8.51 -17.35
CA ALA A 251 11.17 -9.87 -17.91
C ALA A 251 11.96 -9.96 -19.22
N ARG A 252 12.04 -8.86 -19.98
CA ARG A 252 12.65 -8.81 -21.32
C ARG A 252 14.08 -8.29 -21.35
N SER A 253 14.58 -7.75 -20.23
CA SER A 253 15.94 -7.26 -20.14
C SER A 253 16.69 -7.92 -18.98
N ASP A 254 18.02 -7.76 -18.97
CA ASP A 254 18.89 -8.19 -17.88
C ASP A 254 19.34 -7.00 -17.01
N ALA A 255 18.73 -5.83 -17.21
CA ALA A 255 19.01 -4.63 -16.44
C ALA A 255 18.74 -4.86 -14.95
N LEU A 256 19.53 -4.16 -14.11
CA LEU A 256 19.29 -4.13 -12.67
C LEU A 256 17.91 -3.54 -12.39
N GLY A 257 17.17 -4.22 -11.52
CA GLY A 257 15.86 -3.81 -11.07
C GLY A 257 15.90 -2.82 -9.90
N THR A 258 14.81 -2.78 -9.16
CA THR A 258 14.69 -2.04 -7.90
C THR A 258 14.61 -3.03 -6.74
N TRP A 259 15.45 -2.86 -5.74
CA TRP A 259 15.34 -3.58 -4.48
C TRP A 259 14.23 -3.03 -3.59
N ILE A 260 13.47 -3.92 -2.95
CA ILE A 260 12.51 -3.59 -1.89
C ILE A 260 13.02 -4.30 -0.63
N LEU A 261 13.41 -3.50 0.38
CA LEU A 261 14.19 -3.95 1.53
C LEU A 261 13.65 -3.30 2.83
N PRO A 262 14.11 -3.73 4.02
CA PRO A 262 13.93 -2.94 5.24
C PRO A 262 14.46 -1.52 5.09
N GLU A 263 13.85 -0.58 5.82
CA GLU A 263 14.31 0.81 5.82
C GLU A 263 15.78 0.90 6.28
N ALA A 264 16.59 1.58 5.50
CA ALA A 264 17.99 1.86 5.79
C ALA A 264 18.21 3.35 6.08
N PRO A 265 19.20 3.73 6.91
CA PRO A 265 19.41 5.13 7.33
C PRO A 265 19.52 6.14 6.19
N TRP A 266 20.15 5.77 5.08
CA TRP A 266 20.27 6.62 3.89
C TRP A 266 18.95 6.91 3.16
N MET A 267 17.91 6.08 3.36
CA MET A 267 16.58 6.30 2.77
C MET A 267 15.89 7.51 3.42
N SER A 268 16.16 7.77 4.69
CA SER A 268 15.61 8.92 5.44
C SER A 268 16.35 10.25 5.18
N GLU A 269 17.45 10.25 4.42
CA GLU A 269 18.15 11.49 4.03
C GLU A 269 17.34 12.38 3.09
N PHE A 270 16.38 11.81 2.39
CA PHE A 270 15.50 12.52 1.47
C PHE A 270 14.07 12.56 2.01
N PRO A 271 13.43 13.75 2.02
CA PRO A 271 12.07 13.86 2.57
C PRO A 271 11.03 13.05 1.79
N VAL A 272 11.19 12.95 0.47
CA VAL A 272 10.24 12.27 -0.44
C VAL A 272 11.01 11.39 -1.41
N CYS A 273 10.64 10.11 -1.51
CA CYS A 273 11.20 9.16 -2.48
C CYS A 273 10.38 9.07 -3.76
N GLY A 274 9.06 9.29 -3.68
CA GLY A 274 8.18 9.16 -4.82
C GLY A 274 6.86 9.90 -4.66
N ALA A 275 6.12 10.00 -5.78
CA ALA A 275 4.79 10.58 -5.85
C ALA A 275 3.88 9.69 -6.69
N ALA A 276 2.61 9.52 -6.29
CA ALA A 276 1.65 8.66 -6.96
C ALA A 276 0.27 9.29 -7.10
N LEU A 277 -0.50 8.80 -8.07
CA LEU A 277 -1.86 9.25 -8.39
C LEU A 277 -2.82 8.08 -8.38
N ALA A 278 -3.89 8.18 -7.59
CA ALA A 278 -5.07 7.32 -7.69
C ALA A 278 -6.25 8.16 -8.18
N ALA A 279 -6.86 7.74 -9.30
CA ALA A 279 -7.87 8.53 -10.02
C ALA A 279 -9.27 7.91 -10.01
N ASP A 280 -9.47 6.78 -9.35
CA ASP A 280 -10.75 6.04 -9.34
C ASP A 280 -11.41 6.09 -7.96
N GLU A 281 -11.47 7.28 -7.37
CA GLU A 281 -12.06 7.49 -6.04
C GLU A 281 -13.22 8.49 -6.08
N SER A 282 -14.19 8.25 -5.20
CA SER A 282 -15.28 9.17 -4.87
C SER A 282 -15.14 9.60 -3.42
N ARG A 283 -15.31 10.89 -3.17
CA ARG A 283 -15.33 11.45 -1.82
C ARG A 283 -16.77 11.53 -1.32
N LEU A 284 -16.98 11.06 -0.09
CA LEU A 284 -18.21 11.20 0.67
C LEU A 284 -17.96 12.01 1.94
N VAL A 285 -18.91 12.84 2.32
CA VAL A 285 -18.86 13.64 3.54
C VAL A 285 -20.15 13.46 4.32
N LEU A 286 -20.03 13.03 5.56
CA LEU A 286 -21.12 13.02 6.54
C LEU A 286 -21.04 14.31 7.35
N GLU A 287 -21.97 15.22 7.12
CA GLU A 287 -22.07 16.46 7.89
C GLU A 287 -23.04 16.32 9.06
N SER A 288 -22.78 17.13 10.09
CA SER A 288 -23.63 17.17 11.27
C SER A 288 -23.78 15.82 11.98
N VAL A 289 -22.74 14.99 11.98
CA VAL A 289 -22.69 13.73 12.73
C VAL A 289 -22.59 14.03 14.22
N PRO A 290 -23.33 13.36 15.12
CA PRO A 290 -23.17 13.55 16.57
C PRO A 290 -21.74 13.28 17.03
N ASP A 291 -21.09 14.26 17.67
CA ASP A 291 -19.73 14.13 18.21
C ASP A 291 -19.75 13.47 19.59
N ARG A 292 -19.80 12.14 19.59
CA ARG A 292 -19.84 11.32 20.80
C ARG A 292 -19.22 9.94 20.57
N PRO A 293 -18.73 9.28 21.63
CA PRO A 293 -18.12 7.96 21.53
C PRO A 293 -18.99 6.94 20.78
N GLY A 294 -18.38 6.14 19.92
CA GLY A 294 -19.02 5.05 19.18
C GLY A 294 -19.64 5.42 17.84
N VAL A 295 -19.77 6.68 17.48
CA VAL A 295 -20.39 7.07 16.20
C VAL A 295 -19.51 6.66 15.01
N SER A 296 -18.22 6.95 15.04
CA SER A 296 -17.26 6.51 13.99
C SER A 296 -17.20 4.98 13.91
N HIS A 297 -17.25 4.27 15.05
CA HIS A 297 -17.34 2.81 15.07
C HIS A 297 -18.55 2.29 14.30
N ARG A 298 -19.74 2.86 14.53
CA ARG A 298 -20.98 2.43 13.83
C ARG A 298 -20.91 2.64 12.33
N ILE A 299 -20.40 3.79 11.89
CA ILE A 299 -20.26 4.12 10.46
C ILE A 299 -19.31 3.16 9.78
N PHE A 300 -18.08 3.01 10.31
CA PHE A 300 -17.06 2.19 9.66
C PHE A 300 -17.30 0.68 9.84
N SER A 301 -18.01 0.26 10.89
CA SER A 301 -18.44 -1.14 11.01
C SER A 301 -19.47 -1.51 9.95
N ALA A 302 -20.45 -0.65 9.67
CA ALA A 302 -21.45 -0.91 8.64
C ALA A 302 -20.79 -1.02 7.24
N LEU A 303 -19.78 -0.20 6.94
CA LEU A 303 -19.01 -0.30 5.70
C LEU A 303 -18.18 -1.58 5.64
N ALA A 304 -17.53 -1.94 6.76
CA ALA A 304 -16.73 -3.17 6.86
C ALA A 304 -17.60 -4.43 6.72
N ASP A 305 -18.76 -4.48 7.35
CA ASP A 305 -19.72 -5.61 7.24
C ASP A 305 -20.25 -5.75 5.80
N ALA A 306 -20.34 -4.64 5.08
CA ALA A 306 -20.64 -4.63 3.65
C ALA A 306 -19.42 -4.90 2.77
N HIS A 307 -18.25 -5.19 3.32
CA HIS A 307 -16.98 -5.38 2.59
C HIS A 307 -16.60 -4.21 1.67
N ILE A 308 -16.92 -2.98 2.09
CA ILE A 308 -16.55 -1.74 1.41
C ILE A 308 -15.22 -1.25 1.99
N ALA A 309 -14.20 -1.16 1.15
CA ALA A 309 -12.92 -0.61 1.54
C ALA A 309 -12.97 0.93 1.55
N VAL A 310 -12.53 1.52 2.65
CA VAL A 310 -12.39 2.97 2.81
C VAL A 310 -10.90 3.31 2.76
N ASP A 311 -10.52 4.35 2.01
CA ASP A 311 -9.11 4.71 1.87
C ASP A 311 -8.72 5.88 2.80
N MET A 312 -9.03 7.12 2.42
CA MET A 312 -8.76 8.27 3.27
C MET A 312 -9.90 8.45 4.27
N ILE A 313 -9.59 8.71 5.53
CA ILE A 313 -10.57 9.10 6.54
C ILE A 313 -10.07 10.40 7.17
N ALA A 314 -10.92 11.43 7.15
CA ALA A 314 -10.68 12.70 7.82
C ALA A 314 -11.88 13.06 8.68
N GLN A 315 -11.69 13.12 9.98
CA GLN A 315 -12.69 13.59 10.93
C GLN A 315 -12.26 14.95 11.45
N SER A 316 -13.15 15.93 11.35
CA SER A 316 -12.97 17.27 11.90
C SER A 316 -13.63 17.38 13.26
N VAL A 317 -13.04 18.21 14.12
CA VAL A 317 -13.62 18.53 15.43
C VAL A 317 -14.91 19.31 15.25
N GLY A 318 -15.98 18.79 15.83
CA GLY A 318 -17.29 19.35 15.66
C GLY A 318 -17.51 20.67 16.41
N ARG A 319 -18.46 21.47 15.92
CA ARG A 319 -19.05 22.60 16.64
C ARG A 319 -20.38 22.18 17.24
N ALA A 320 -20.69 22.67 18.43
CA ALA A 320 -21.97 22.40 19.11
C ALA A 320 -22.33 20.89 19.19
N GLY A 321 -21.35 20.02 19.45
CA GLY A 321 -21.54 18.57 19.56
C GLY A 321 -21.83 17.85 18.24
N ARG A 322 -21.46 18.46 17.11
CA ARG A 322 -21.58 17.88 15.78
C ARG A 322 -20.24 17.90 15.06
N ALA A 323 -19.85 16.79 14.43
CA ALA A 323 -18.62 16.60 13.68
C ALA A 323 -18.89 16.41 12.18
N THR A 324 -17.86 16.57 11.38
CA THR A 324 -17.87 16.22 9.95
C THR A 324 -16.89 15.09 9.71
N ILE A 325 -17.34 14.03 9.04
CA ILE A 325 -16.52 12.88 8.68
C ILE A 325 -16.46 12.78 7.16
N GLY A 326 -15.29 13.01 6.58
CA GLY A 326 -15.01 12.80 5.16
C GLY A 326 -14.24 11.50 4.96
N PHE A 327 -14.53 10.78 3.89
CA PHE A 327 -13.77 9.60 3.51
C PHE A 327 -13.90 9.33 2.00
N THR A 328 -13.01 8.46 1.47
CA THR A 328 -13.06 8.04 0.07
C THR A 328 -13.33 6.55 -0.06
N VAL A 329 -14.01 6.21 -1.16
CA VAL A 329 -14.24 4.84 -1.61
C VAL A 329 -13.96 4.76 -3.12
N LEU A 330 -13.76 3.56 -3.65
CA LEU A 330 -13.69 3.38 -5.10
C LEU A 330 -15.01 3.79 -5.77
N ASN A 331 -14.93 4.38 -6.97
CA ASN A 331 -16.11 4.77 -7.75
C ASN A 331 -17.10 3.61 -7.93
N SER A 332 -16.60 2.39 -8.09
CA SER A 332 -17.41 1.18 -8.23
C SER A 332 -18.23 0.83 -6.98
N GLU A 333 -17.82 1.31 -5.79
CA GLU A 333 -18.48 1.03 -4.51
C GLU A 333 -19.41 2.17 -4.06
N LEU A 334 -19.46 3.29 -4.77
CA LEU A 334 -20.19 4.49 -4.37
C LEU A 334 -21.68 4.22 -4.11
N GLU A 335 -22.39 3.59 -5.05
CA GLU A 335 -23.82 3.27 -4.93
C GLU A 335 -24.11 2.31 -3.77
N ARG A 336 -23.22 1.36 -3.54
CA ARG A 336 -23.32 0.42 -2.43
C ARG A 336 -23.11 1.11 -1.10
N THR A 337 -22.11 1.99 -1.03
CA THR A 337 -21.81 2.83 0.14
C THR A 337 -23.00 3.68 0.53
N ARG A 338 -23.63 4.34 -0.46
CA ARG A 338 -24.85 5.15 -0.26
C ARG A 338 -25.97 4.35 0.38
N LYS A 339 -26.24 3.16 -0.15
CA LYS A 339 -27.29 2.27 0.38
C LYS A 339 -27.02 1.82 1.81
N VAL A 340 -25.78 1.50 2.14
CA VAL A 340 -25.36 1.06 3.47
C VAL A 340 -25.49 2.20 4.48
N LEU A 341 -25.13 3.43 4.10
CA LEU A 341 -25.13 4.57 5.01
C LEU A 341 -26.49 5.23 5.19
N ALA A 342 -27.42 5.11 4.24
CA ALA A 342 -28.72 5.79 4.28
C ALA A 342 -29.50 5.62 5.59
N PRO A 343 -29.62 4.41 6.17
CA PRO A 343 -30.29 4.23 7.47
C PRO A 343 -29.59 4.97 8.62
N LEU A 344 -28.26 4.91 8.65
CA LEU A 344 -27.45 5.55 9.70
C LEU A 344 -27.52 7.08 9.61
N VAL A 345 -27.47 7.62 8.41
CA VAL A 345 -27.61 9.06 8.14
C VAL A 345 -28.92 9.59 8.67
N THR A 346 -30.02 8.87 8.38
CA THR A 346 -31.38 9.24 8.85
C THR A 346 -31.46 9.16 10.38
N GLU A 347 -30.97 8.09 11.00
CA GLU A 347 -31.00 7.91 12.45
C GLU A 347 -30.19 8.98 13.20
N MET A 348 -29.02 9.35 12.67
CA MET A 348 -28.13 10.33 13.27
C MET A 348 -28.55 11.79 13.02
N GLY A 349 -29.53 12.02 12.15
CA GLY A 349 -29.89 13.37 11.69
C GLY A 349 -28.72 14.08 11.00
N ALA A 350 -27.88 13.28 10.31
CA ALA A 350 -26.75 13.74 9.54
C ALA A 350 -27.14 13.97 8.08
N THR A 351 -26.25 14.61 7.30
CA THR A 351 -26.42 14.79 5.86
C THR A 351 -25.26 14.11 5.15
N LEU A 352 -25.56 13.29 4.13
CA LEU A 352 -24.54 12.70 3.25
C LEU A 352 -24.38 13.59 2.02
N LEU A 353 -23.19 14.16 1.86
CA LEU A 353 -22.76 14.90 0.68
C LEU A 353 -21.81 14.04 -0.14
N GLU A 354 -21.94 14.16 -1.47
CA GLU A 354 -21.04 13.51 -2.42
C GLU A 354 -20.32 14.60 -3.22
N SER A 355 -19.01 14.52 -3.26
CA SER A 355 -18.23 15.26 -4.23
C SER A 355 -18.19 14.47 -5.53
N GLY A 356 -18.07 15.15 -6.65
CA GLY A 356 -17.83 14.55 -7.94
C GLY A 356 -16.56 13.65 -7.93
N ARG A 357 -16.08 13.29 -9.10
CA ARG A 357 -14.83 12.51 -9.22
C ARG A 357 -13.67 13.30 -8.63
N VAL A 358 -12.90 12.61 -7.82
CA VAL A 358 -11.69 13.14 -7.20
C VAL A 358 -10.49 12.29 -7.59
N SER A 359 -9.34 12.93 -7.61
CA SER A 359 -8.04 12.25 -7.72
C SER A 359 -7.26 12.45 -6.43
N LYS A 360 -6.66 11.37 -5.94
CA LYS A 360 -5.75 11.41 -4.80
C LYS A 360 -4.32 11.50 -5.32
N VAL A 361 -3.62 12.56 -4.94
CA VAL A 361 -2.19 12.75 -5.18
C VAL A 361 -1.45 12.62 -3.86
N SER A 362 -0.42 11.80 -3.84
CA SER A 362 0.33 11.52 -2.62
C SER A 362 1.82 11.62 -2.86
N VAL A 363 2.54 12.07 -1.85
CA VAL A 363 4.01 11.97 -1.75
C VAL A 363 4.36 11.00 -0.66
N VAL A 364 5.42 10.23 -0.88
CA VAL A 364 5.90 9.19 0.03
C VAL A 364 7.39 9.37 0.28
N GLY A 365 7.84 9.16 1.51
CA GLY A 365 9.26 9.14 1.85
C GLY A 365 9.53 9.03 3.34
N ALA A 366 10.44 8.15 3.73
CA ALA A 366 10.82 7.91 5.12
C ALA A 366 11.36 9.14 5.84
N GLY A 367 12.00 10.07 5.09
CA GLY A 367 12.54 11.31 5.63
C GLY A 367 11.49 12.32 6.14
N MET A 368 10.20 12.11 5.84
CA MET A 368 9.13 12.98 6.36
C MET A 368 9.04 12.98 7.89
N ARG A 369 9.47 11.89 8.54
CA ARG A 369 9.48 11.77 10.01
C ARG A 369 10.39 12.80 10.70
N THR A 370 11.43 13.24 10.00
CA THR A 370 12.50 14.07 10.60
C THR A 370 12.72 15.40 9.92
N LEU A 371 12.26 15.56 8.68
CA LEU A 371 12.48 16.74 7.85
C LEU A 371 11.21 17.58 7.77
N SER A 372 11.30 18.85 8.17
CA SER A 372 10.19 19.83 8.08
C SER A 372 9.99 20.36 6.67
N GLY A 373 8.84 20.98 6.41
CA GLY A 373 8.55 21.71 5.17
C GLY A 373 8.02 20.87 4.00
N VAL A 374 7.79 19.56 4.18
CA VAL A 374 7.23 18.71 3.11
C VAL A 374 5.81 19.14 2.74
N ALA A 375 4.96 19.35 3.74
CA ALA A 375 3.59 19.82 3.53
C ALA A 375 3.55 21.20 2.85
N GLU A 376 4.39 22.14 3.31
CA GLU A 376 4.53 23.46 2.70
C GLU A 376 4.88 23.34 1.22
N ARG A 377 5.91 22.57 0.89
CA ARG A 377 6.42 22.38 -0.47
C ARG A 377 5.36 21.77 -1.40
N MET A 378 4.64 20.75 -0.91
CA MET A 378 3.56 20.11 -1.66
C MET A 378 2.39 21.08 -1.92
N PHE A 379 1.94 21.78 -0.88
CA PHE A 379 0.79 22.67 -1.00
C PHE A 379 1.10 23.94 -1.81
N SER A 380 2.33 24.46 -1.70
CA SER A 380 2.82 25.56 -2.53
C SER A 380 2.89 25.17 -4.01
N ALA A 381 3.35 23.97 -4.34
CA ALA A 381 3.38 23.47 -5.72
C ALA A 381 1.97 23.37 -6.32
N LEU A 382 1.01 22.85 -5.56
CA LEU A 382 -0.38 22.75 -5.98
C LEU A 382 -1.03 24.14 -6.16
N ALA A 383 -0.75 25.05 -5.23
CA ALA A 383 -1.23 26.43 -5.31
C ALA A 383 -0.70 27.17 -6.54
N GLN A 384 0.61 27.04 -6.85
CA GLN A 384 1.23 27.61 -8.05
C GLN A 384 0.64 27.01 -9.33
N ALA A 385 0.24 25.75 -9.30
CA ALA A 385 -0.47 25.10 -10.39
C ALA A 385 -1.96 25.50 -10.46
N GLY A 386 -2.47 26.36 -9.57
CA GLY A 386 -3.88 26.76 -9.51
C GLY A 386 -4.83 25.63 -9.10
N ILE A 387 -4.34 24.63 -8.35
CA ILE A 387 -5.10 23.44 -7.96
C ILE A 387 -5.57 23.59 -6.52
N ASN A 388 -6.88 23.44 -6.30
CA ASN A 388 -7.46 23.46 -4.97
C ASN A 388 -7.42 22.09 -4.30
N ILE A 389 -7.27 22.08 -2.98
CA ILE A 389 -7.18 20.87 -2.17
C ILE A 389 -8.52 20.65 -1.47
N GLN A 390 -9.18 19.53 -1.74
CA GLN A 390 -10.49 19.19 -1.19
C GLN A 390 -10.41 18.48 0.17
N MET A 391 -9.33 17.74 0.40
CA MET A 391 -9.10 16.96 1.61
C MET A 391 -7.61 16.69 1.76
N ILE A 392 -7.12 16.68 2.99
CA ILE A 392 -5.74 16.33 3.33
C ILE A 392 -5.77 15.23 4.38
N THR A 393 -4.91 14.23 4.21
CA THR A 393 -4.52 13.28 5.27
C THR A 393 -3.02 13.06 5.22
N THR A 394 -2.44 12.79 6.38
CA THR A 394 -1.01 12.52 6.51
C THR A 394 -0.79 11.17 7.18
N GLY A 395 0.35 10.55 6.94
CA GLY A 395 0.89 9.43 7.71
C GLY A 395 2.35 9.73 8.03
N ASP A 396 3.01 8.85 8.76
CA ASP A 396 4.42 9.03 9.14
C ASP A 396 5.35 9.31 7.95
N ILE A 397 5.05 8.69 6.81
CA ILE A 397 5.87 8.73 5.60
C ILE A 397 5.07 9.14 4.36
N LYS A 398 3.87 9.70 4.54
CA LYS A 398 2.97 10.04 3.43
C LYS A 398 2.19 11.32 3.70
N ILE A 399 2.01 12.12 2.68
CA ILE A 399 1.00 13.19 2.62
C ILE A 399 0.13 12.94 1.39
N SER A 400 -1.18 12.87 1.58
CA SER A 400 -2.17 12.67 0.52
C SER A 400 -3.12 13.85 0.46
N VAL A 401 -3.42 14.29 -0.75
CA VAL A 401 -4.44 15.32 -1.01
C VAL A 401 -5.44 14.82 -2.03
N LEU A 402 -6.69 15.22 -1.88
CA LEU A 402 -7.70 15.07 -2.91
C LEU A 402 -7.82 16.36 -3.73
N VAL A 403 -7.90 16.20 -5.04
CA VAL A 403 -8.16 17.26 -5.98
C VAL A 403 -9.39 16.92 -6.81
N GLU A 404 -10.20 17.93 -7.13
CA GLU A 404 -11.43 17.74 -7.88
C GLU A 404 -11.16 17.67 -9.39
N GLU A 405 -11.75 16.70 -10.07
CA GLU A 405 -11.55 16.50 -11.51
C GLU A 405 -12.49 17.35 -12.39
N ASN A 406 -13.55 17.89 -11.82
CA ASN A 406 -14.57 18.62 -12.59
C ASN A 406 -14.21 20.09 -12.90
N ALA A 407 -13.17 20.63 -12.27
CA ALA A 407 -12.86 22.07 -12.30
C ALA A 407 -12.31 22.61 -13.65
N ILE A 408 -12.01 21.76 -14.63
CA ILE A 408 -11.38 22.18 -15.91
C ILE A 408 -12.29 21.97 -17.14
N ALA A 409 -13.50 21.47 -16.98
CA ALA A 409 -14.40 21.27 -18.13
C ALA A 409 -14.85 22.60 -18.80
N GLU A 410 -14.66 23.73 -18.13
CA GLU A 410 -15.09 25.06 -18.61
C GLU A 410 -13.97 25.84 -19.31
N GLU A 411 -12.69 25.51 -19.17
CA GLU A 411 -11.59 26.31 -19.74
C GLU A 411 -11.02 25.80 -21.08
N TRP A 412 -11.37 24.60 -21.52
CA TRP A 412 -10.90 24.09 -22.82
C TRP A 412 -12.01 24.19 -23.86
N GLY A 413 -12.01 25.34 -24.50
CA GLY A 413 -12.81 25.61 -25.68
C GLY A 413 -12.66 24.54 -26.76
N SER A 414 -13.77 24.21 -27.36
CA SER A 414 -14.02 23.35 -28.49
C SER A 414 -13.16 23.69 -29.72
N ASP A 415 -11.89 23.31 -29.74
CA ASP A 415 -11.10 23.43 -30.97
C ASP A 415 -10.15 22.27 -31.17
N SER A 416 -10.69 21.14 -31.61
CA SER A 416 -10.01 20.14 -32.46
C SER A 416 -11.05 19.14 -32.98
N GLY A 417 -11.40 19.28 -34.25
CA GLY A 417 -12.39 18.48 -34.95
C GLY A 417 -11.97 17.03 -35.25
N VAL A 418 -11.65 16.27 -34.23
CA VAL A 418 -11.47 14.81 -34.32
C VAL A 418 -12.25 14.18 -33.16
N GLU A 419 -13.32 13.47 -33.47
CA GLU A 419 -14.07 12.66 -32.50
C GLU A 419 -13.22 11.45 -32.06
N PRO A 420 -12.67 11.42 -30.82
CA PRO A 420 -12.09 10.22 -30.28
C PRO A 420 -13.22 9.26 -29.87
N THR A 421 -13.00 7.96 -30.07
CA THR A 421 -13.93 6.92 -29.62
C THR A 421 -14.31 7.12 -28.15
N LYS A 422 -15.60 6.95 -27.79
CA LYS A 422 -16.17 7.25 -26.45
C LYS A 422 -15.34 6.68 -25.27
N LYS A 423 -14.62 5.59 -25.48
CA LYS A 423 -13.77 4.96 -24.43
C LYS A 423 -12.45 5.70 -24.23
N ALA A 424 -11.78 6.14 -25.30
CA ALA A 424 -10.56 6.94 -25.23
C ALA A 424 -10.82 8.33 -24.67
N HIS A 425 -12.00 8.94 -24.96
CA HIS A 425 -12.42 10.22 -24.37
C HIS A 425 -12.72 10.10 -22.87
N LEU A 426 -13.30 8.98 -22.44
CA LEU A 426 -13.58 8.73 -21.03
C LEU A 426 -12.28 8.54 -20.23
N GLU A 427 -11.28 7.88 -20.80
CA GLU A 427 -9.97 7.69 -20.17
C GLU A 427 -9.10 8.96 -20.21
N ALA A 428 -9.17 9.75 -21.27
CA ALA A 428 -8.48 11.05 -21.36
C ALA A 428 -9.10 12.12 -20.44
N ARG A 429 -10.43 12.07 -20.18
CA ARG A 429 -11.11 12.90 -19.18
C ARG A 429 -10.84 12.47 -17.74
N LYS A 430 -10.39 11.23 -17.52
CA LYS A 430 -10.04 10.73 -16.19
C LYS A 430 -8.72 11.35 -15.75
N ALA A 431 -8.75 12.16 -14.70
CA ALA A 431 -7.57 12.63 -13.98
C ALA A 431 -6.70 13.71 -14.67
N ILE A 432 -7.28 14.65 -15.40
CA ILE A 432 -6.51 15.78 -15.97
C ILE A 432 -5.92 16.64 -14.86
N VAL A 433 -6.72 16.99 -13.84
CA VAL A 433 -6.27 17.78 -12.69
C VAL A 433 -5.28 17.00 -11.85
N GLY A 434 -5.57 15.71 -11.59
CA GLY A 434 -4.68 14.82 -10.85
C GLY A 434 -3.32 14.65 -11.51
N ARG A 435 -3.24 14.52 -12.84
CA ARG A 435 -1.96 14.47 -13.58
C ARG A 435 -1.17 15.77 -13.49
N ARG A 436 -1.87 16.91 -13.57
CA ARG A 436 -1.25 18.22 -13.39
C ARG A 436 -0.71 18.39 -11.97
N ALA A 437 -1.49 17.96 -10.97
CA ALA A 437 -1.10 17.96 -9.58
C ALA A 437 0.11 17.03 -9.34
N LEU A 438 0.08 15.81 -9.87
CA LEU A 438 1.18 14.84 -9.76
C LEU A 438 2.48 15.42 -10.35
N ARG A 439 2.42 16.02 -11.54
CA ARG A 439 3.59 16.61 -12.19
C ARG A 439 4.13 17.79 -11.38
N ALA A 440 3.26 18.73 -10.94
CA ALA A 440 3.68 19.86 -10.12
C ALA A 440 4.38 19.44 -8.84
N VAL A 441 3.87 18.41 -8.18
CA VAL A 441 4.45 17.84 -6.96
C VAL A 441 5.78 17.11 -7.27
N HIS A 442 5.83 16.29 -8.32
CA HIS A 442 7.03 15.57 -8.73
C HIS A 442 8.20 16.55 -9.03
N ASP A 443 7.92 17.63 -9.75
CA ASP A 443 8.89 18.67 -10.09
C ASP A 443 9.33 19.43 -8.83
N ALA A 444 8.38 19.79 -7.97
CA ALA A 444 8.67 20.51 -6.73
C ALA A 444 9.63 19.73 -5.81
N PHE A 445 9.54 18.40 -5.75
CA PHE A 445 10.45 17.57 -4.96
C PHE A 445 11.71 17.13 -5.73
N GLY A 446 11.89 17.55 -6.98
CA GLY A 446 13.05 17.22 -7.79
C GLY A 446 13.22 15.72 -8.02
N LEU A 447 12.12 14.98 -8.16
CA LEU A 447 12.13 13.51 -8.20
C LEU A 447 12.75 12.95 -9.50
N ALA A 448 12.88 13.76 -10.53
CA ALA A 448 13.61 13.42 -11.76
C ALA A 448 15.14 13.45 -11.57
N LEU A 449 15.64 14.21 -10.59
CA LEU A 449 17.07 14.42 -10.43
C LEU A 449 17.79 13.19 -9.83
N PRO A 450 19.00 12.86 -10.30
CA PRO A 450 19.82 11.83 -9.69
C PRO A 450 20.09 12.13 -8.21
N ARG A 451 19.95 11.16 -7.34
CA ARG A 451 20.28 11.27 -5.92
C ARG A 451 21.74 10.87 -5.72
N LYS A 452 22.58 11.79 -5.26
CA LYS A 452 23.97 11.49 -4.85
C LYS A 452 23.91 10.80 -3.48
N GLY A 453 24.51 9.62 -3.36
CA GLY A 453 24.60 8.88 -2.10
C GLY A 453 23.63 7.71 -1.95
N ALA A 454 22.65 7.54 -2.82
CA ALA A 454 21.78 6.36 -2.83
C ALA A 454 22.52 5.13 -3.43
N GLY A 455 23.70 4.82 -2.92
CA GLY A 455 24.43 3.63 -3.29
C GLY A 455 23.83 2.41 -2.58
N VAL A 456 23.10 1.59 -3.31
CA VAL A 456 23.01 0.17 -2.97
C VAL A 456 24.47 -0.30 -2.81
N PRO A 457 24.82 -1.01 -1.71
CA PRO A 457 26.20 -1.46 -1.53
C PRO A 457 26.73 -2.11 -2.81
N ALA A 458 27.95 -1.80 -3.23
CA ALA A 458 28.54 -2.26 -4.50
C ALA A 458 28.51 -3.81 -4.66
N GLU A 459 28.36 -4.54 -3.58
CA GLU A 459 28.18 -6.00 -3.58
C GLU A 459 26.80 -6.44 -4.12
N SER A 460 25.79 -5.58 -4.13
CA SER A 460 24.47 -5.85 -4.74
C SER A 460 24.37 -5.33 -6.18
N ALA A 461 25.35 -4.54 -6.65
CA ALA A 461 25.37 -3.96 -7.98
C ALA A 461 25.96 -4.88 -9.06
N ASP A 462 26.51 -6.03 -8.66
CA ASP A 462 27.06 -6.99 -9.62
C ASP A 462 25.91 -7.76 -10.29
N ASN A 463 25.82 -7.67 -11.61
CA ASN A 463 24.93 -8.49 -12.46
C ASN A 463 25.20 -9.99 -12.32
N GLY A 464 26.13 -10.34 -11.45
CA GLY A 464 26.65 -11.66 -11.30
C GLY A 464 26.01 -12.43 -10.17
N TYR A 465 25.27 -13.42 -10.52
CA TYR A 465 25.22 -14.62 -9.73
C TYR A 465 26.68 -15.08 -9.49
N ARG A 466 27.28 -14.79 -8.32
CA ARG A 466 28.64 -15.26 -8.02
C ARG A 466 28.63 -16.75 -7.80
N LEU A 467 29.40 -17.49 -8.55
CA LEU A 467 29.65 -18.91 -8.33
C LEU A 467 30.34 -19.08 -6.97
N ARG A 468 29.61 -19.61 -5.98
CA ARG A 468 30.16 -20.14 -4.73
C ARG A 468 29.74 -21.61 -4.59
N PRO A 469 30.62 -22.50 -4.05
CA PRO A 469 30.25 -23.86 -3.75
C PRO A 469 29.04 -23.87 -2.81
N GLN A 470 28.02 -24.70 -3.10
CA GLN A 470 26.86 -24.85 -2.23
C GLN A 470 27.23 -25.64 -0.98
N PRO A 471 26.99 -25.14 0.24
CA PRO A 471 27.05 -25.97 1.43
C PRO A 471 25.83 -26.89 1.48
N THR A 472 26.05 -28.14 1.79
CA THR A 472 24.98 -29.11 2.03
C THR A 472 24.49 -28.92 3.46
N VAL A 473 23.38 -28.24 3.67
CA VAL A 473 22.76 -28.08 4.99
C VAL A 473 21.77 -29.21 5.20
N VAL A 474 22.07 -30.08 6.18
CA VAL A 474 21.14 -31.08 6.67
C VAL A 474 20.35 -30.48 7.83
N HIS A 475 19.09 -30.10 7.58
CA HIS A 475 18.17 -29.67 8.64
C HIS A 475 17.68 -30.90 9.42
N SER A 476 17.67 -30.80 10.75
CA SER A 476 17.07 -31.84 11.60
C SER A 476 15.55 -31.87 11.41
N GLU A 477 14.92 -33.00 11.66
CA GLU A 477 13.45 -33.15 11.56
C GLU A 477 12.73 -32.20 12.53
N ALA A 478 13.31 -31.97 13.71
CA ALA A 478 12.80 -31.00 14.69
C ALA A 478 12.85 -29.54 14.21
N ASP A 479 13.89 -29.14 13.46
CA ASP A 479 13.97 -27.79 12.87
C ASP A 479 12.90 -27.60 11.80
N ARG A 480 12.58 -28.67 11.05
CA ARG A 480 11.53 -28.67 10.04
C ARG A 480 10.13 -28.57 10.65
N GLU A 481 9.85 -29.30 11.73
CA GLU A 481 8.58 -29.23 12.46
C GLU A 481 8.38 -27.87 13.10
N ALA A 482 9.42 -27.29 13.69
CA ALA A 482 9.37 -25.92 14.24
C ALA A 482 9.13 -24.86 13.16
N ALA A 483 9.71 -25.01 11.96
CA ALA A 483 9.47 -24.14 10.82
C ALA A 483 8.03 -24.27 10.31
N ILE A 484 7.50 -25.49 10.20
CA ILE A 484 6.11 -25.74 9.78
C ILE A 484 5.11 -25.13 10.78
N ALA A 485 5.38 -25.24 12.09
CA ALA A 485 4.53 -24.63 13.12
C ALA A 485 4.46 -23.09 13.02
N ARG A 486 5.53 -22.43 12.54
CA ARG A 486 5.57 -20.98 12.29
C ARG A 486 4.84 -20.54 11.03
N LEU A 487 4.44 -21.50 10.17
CA LEU A 487 3.73 -21.21 8.91
C LEU A 487 2.22 -21.14 9.09
N VAL A 488 1.68 -21.33 10.30
CA VAL A 488 0.24 -21.21 10.58
C VAL A 488 -0.13 -19.73 10.70
N GLY A 489 -1.22 -19.31 10.02
CA GLY A 489 -1.67 -17.92 10.04
C GLY A 489 -0.77 -16.97 9.25
N MET A 490 -0.18 -17.42 8.14
CA MET A 490 0.79 -16.64 7.37
C MET A 490 0.30 -15.25 6.97
N GLU A 491 -0.98 -15.10 6.67
CA GLU A 491 -1.58 -13.85 6.19
C GLU A 491 -2.48 -13.17 7.24
N ASP A 492 -2.36 -13.55 8.50
CA ASP A 492 -3.08 -12.85 9.55
C ASP A 492 -2.52 -11.45 9.74
N VAL A 493 -3.41 -10.48 10.04
CA VAL A 493 -3.00 -9.11 10.37
C VAL A 493 -1.99 -9.15 11.49
N LEU A 494 -0.87 -8.50 11.29
CA LEU A 494 0.09 -8.30 12.35
C LEU A 494 0.02 -6.83 12.81
N VAL A 495 -0.72 -6.57 13.88
CA VAL A 495 -0.56 -5.32 14.62
C VAL A 495 0.78 -5.43 15.36
N SER A 496 1.75 -4.61 14.97
CA SER A 496 3.11 -4.65 15.51
C SER A 496 3.26 -3.85 16.80
N GLY A 497 2.34 -2.90 17.06
CA GLY A 497 2.38 -2.11 18.26
C GLY A 497 1.24 -1.11 18.39
N VAL A 498 1.01 -0.69 19.64
CA VAL A 498 0.16 0.45 20.00
C VAL A 498 1.00 1.42 20.81
N TYR A 499 1.06 2.67 20.35
CA TYR A 499 1.89 3.72 20.95
C TYR A 499 1.04 4.91 21.35
N LEU A 500 1.41 5.56 22.45
CA LEU A 500 0.79 6.76 22.97
C LEU A 500 1.79 7.92 22.89
N ASN A 501 1.38 9.06 22.33
CA ASN A 501 2.13 10.29 22.33
C ASN A 501 1.31 11.40 22.99
N THR A 502 1.78 11.92 24.13
CA THR A 502 1.18 13.01 24.89
C THR A 502 1.90 14.36 24.69
N GLU A 503 2.96 14.37 23.87
CA GLU A 503 3.79 15.54 23.60
C GLU A 503 3.33 16.35 22.38
N GLN A 504 2.08 16.13 21.94
CA GLN A 504 1.46 16.85 20.84
C GLN A 504 0.37 17.80 21.37
N CYS A 505 0.16 18.91 20.62
CA CYS A 505 -0.97 19.81 20.78
C CYS A 505 -1.65 19.96 19.42
N ARG A 506 -2.95 20.25 19.40
CA ARG A 506 -3.74 20.43 18.21
C ARG A 506 -4.07 21.90 17.99
N LEU A 507 -3.99 22.33 16.72
CA LEU A 507 -4.55 23.60 16.25
C LEU A 507 -5.63 23.29 15.21
N THR A 508 -6.78 23.95 15.35
CA THR A 508 -7.89 23.84 14.42
C THR A 508 -8.24 25.23 13.89
N ILE A 509 -8.15 25.38 12.58
CA ILE A 509 -8.57 26.60 11.86
C ILE A 509 -9.97 26.36 11.35
N HIS A 510 -10.89 27.18 11.80
CA HIS A 510 -12.28 27.19 11.36
C HIS A 510 -12.52 28.27 10.31
N ASP A 511 -13.48 28.01 9.42
CA ASP A 511 -13.95 28.92 8.38
C ASP A 511 -12.85 29.38 7.39
N LEU A 512 -11.82 28.54 7.17
CA LEU A 512 -10.79 28.81 6.18
C LEU A 512 -11.43 28.87 4.78
N PRO A 513 -11.26 29.96 4.00
CA PRO A 513 -11.78 30.00 2.63
C PRO A 513 -11.19 28.87 1.80
N ASP A 514 -12.06 28.10 1.16
CA ASP A 514 -11.67 26.97 0.29
C ASP A 514 -11.19 27.51 -1.07
N ARG A 515 -9.93 27.94 -1.10
CA ARG A 515 -9.27 28.52 -2.30
C ARG A 515 -7.83 28.02 -2.41
N PRO A 516 -7.31 27.83 -3.65
CA PRO A 516 -5.91 27.48 -3.85
C PRO A 516 -4.98 28.45 -3.12
N GLY A 517 -3.99 27.92 -2.41
CA GLY A 517 -2.94 28.67 -1.74
C GLY A 517 -3.20 29.00 -0.27
N ASN A 518 -4.42 28.90 0.28
CA ASN A 518 -4.65 29.23 1.68
C ASN A 518 -3.96 28.22 2.63
N CYS A 519 -4.04 26.93 2.36
CA CYS A 519 -3.27 25.94 3.11
C CYS A 519 -1.76 26.16 2.98
N ALA A 520 -1.27 26.47 1.77
CA ALA A 520 0.13 26.77 1.53
C ALA A 520 0.63 27.92 2.43
N ARG A 521 -0.12 29.02 2.53
CA ARG A 521 0.25 30.17 3.39
C ARG A 521 0.40 29.78 4.86
N VAL A 522 -0.53 28.99 5.39
CA VAL A 522 -0.47 28.50 6.76
C VAL A 522 0.80 27.67 6.99
N PHE A 523 1.02 26.66 6.14
CA PHE A 523 2.16 25.76 6.32
C PHE A 523 3.50 26.39 5.93
N THR A 524 3.53 27.42 5.08
CA THR A 524 4.73 28.25 4.86
C THR A 524 5.16 28.95 6.14
N ALA A 525 4.24 29.57 6.87
CA ALA A 525 4.58 30.24 8.14
C ALA A 525 5.06 29.24 9.21
N ILE A 526 4.39 28.08 9.33
CA ILE A 526 4.77 27.02 10.25
C ILE A 526 6.17 26.47 9.91
N ALA A 527 6.44 26.22 8.62
CA ALA A 527 7.75 25.74 8.16
C ALA A 527 8.87 26.76 8.36
N GLN A 528 8.60 28.05 8.09
CA GLN A 528 9.57 29.15 8.35
C GLN A 528 9.88 29.31 9.82
N ALA A 529 8.93 28.99 10.71
CA ALA A 529 9.15 28.95 12.15
C ALA A 529 9.91 27.69 12.62
N GLY A 530 10.27 26.77 11.70
CA GLY A 530 10.98 25.52 12.00
C GLY A 530 10.13 24.49 12.77
N ILE A 531 8.80 24.62 12.75
CA ILE A 531 7.89 23.76 13.50
C ILE A 531 7.57 22.51 12.67
N LEU A 532 7.74 21.34 13.29
CA LEU A 532 7.31 20.07 12.71
C LEU A 532 5.80 19.90 12.88
N VAL A 533 5.15 19.37 11.86
CA VAL A 533 3.73 19.02 11.88
C VAL A 533 3.62 17.51 11.70
N ASP A 534 2.86 16.85 12.56
CA ASP A 534 2.69 15.39 12.52
C ASP A 534 1.41 15.01 11.76
N MET A 535 0.23 15.30 12.31
CA MET A 535 -1.04 15.02 11.66
C MET A 535 -1.60 16.29 11.00
N ILE A 536 -2.08 16.16 9.78
CA ILE A 536 -2.83 17.20 9.08
C ILE A 536 -4.13 16.59 8.57
N VAL A 537 -5.25 17.19 8.93
CA VAL A 537 -6.58 16.80 8.47
C VAL A 537 -7.31 18.06 7.98
N GLN A 538 -7.77 18.03 6.74
CA GLN A 538 -8.62 19.06 6.17
C GLN A 538 -9.90 18.46 5.60
N ASN A 539 -11.03 19.10 5.88
CA ASN A 539 -12.31 18.81 5.27
C ASN A 539 -12.99 20.10 4.82
N ILE A 540 -13.75 20.02 3.73
CA ILE A 540 -14.73 21.07 3.38
C ILE A 540 -15.95 20.84 4.26
N VAL A 541 -16.33 21.84 5.03
CA VAL A 541 -17.43 21.80 6.01
C VAL A 541 -18.65 22.60 5.57
N ALA A 542 -18.51 23.47 4.56
CA ALA A 542 -19.58 24.20 3.91
C ALA A 542 -19.10 24.66 2.53
N PRO A 543 -19.99 25.02 1.59
CA PRO A 543 -19.60 25.57 0.30
C PRO A 543 -18.63 26.75 0.44
N GLY A 544 -17.42 26.61 -0.12
CA GLY A 544 -16.36 27.62 -0.06
C GLY A 544 -15.67 27.79 1.29
N ARG A 545 -15.88 26.88 2.25
CA ARG A 545 -15.26 26.90 3.60
C ARG A 545 -14.71 25.55 3.97
N ALA A 546 -13.48 25.54 4.47
CA ALA A 546 -12.79 24.36 4.97
C ALA A 546 -12.49 24.48 6.46
N GLU A 547 -12.32 23.35 7.10
CA GLU A 547 -11.73 23.22 8.41
C GLU A 547 -10.40 22.50 8.30
N LEU A 548 -9.36 23.07 8.89
CA LEU A 548 -8.00 22.56 8.86
C LEU A 548 -7.50 22.34 10.29
N SER A 549 -7.24 21.09 10.64
CA SER A 549 -6.66 20.70 11.92
C SER A 549 -5.28 20.10 11.71
N PHE A 550 -4.33 20.44 12.58
CA PHE A 550 -3.01 19.84 12.56
C PHE A 550 -2.41 19.77 13.97
N THR A 551 -1.47 18.84 14.18
CA THR A 551 -0.77 18.68 15.45
C THR A 551 0.66 19.16 15.35
N VAL A 552 1.14 19.72 16.46
CA VAL A 552 2.50 20.24 16.61
C VAL A 552 3.07 19.79 17.96
N PRO A 553 4.40 19.70 18.13
CA PRO A 553 5.00 19.42 19.42
C PRO A 553 4.56 20.43 20.49
N ARG A 554 4.28 19.94 21.69
CA ARG A 554 3.82 20.76 22.83
C ARG A 554 4.75 21.95 23.11
N ARG A 555 6.06 21.78 22.96
CA ARG A 555 7.05 22.85 23.12
C ARG A 555 6.87 24.01 22.13
N ASP A 556 6.33 23.73 20.95
CA ASP A 556 6.18 24.71 19.86
C ASP A 556 4.76 25.29 19.77
N TYR A 557 3.84 24.82 20.65
CA TYR A 557 2.41 25.14 20.60
C TYR A 557 2.11 26.65 20.57
N GLN A 558 2.66 27.43 21.53
CA GLN A 558 2.41 28.86 21.60
C GLN A 558 2.97 29.62 20.42
N HIS A 559 4.09 29.16 19.88
CA HIS A 559 4.69 29.74 18.68
C HIS A 559 3.84 29.43 17.45
N ALA A 560 3.43 28.18 17.27
CA ALA A 560 2.56 27.75 16.17
C ALA A 560 1.22 28.51 16.19
N LEU A 561 0.62 28.69 17.36
CA LEU A 561 -0.64 29.42 17.51
C LEU A 561 -0.50 30.87 17.05
N ARG A 562 0.55 31.59 17.48
CA ARG A 562 0.82 32.98 17.06
C ARG A 562 1.06 33.08 15.55
N CYS A 563 1.95 32.26 14.99
CA CYS A 563 2.22 32.27 13.55
C CYS A 563 0.95 32.03 12.74
N THR A 564 0.10 31.09 13.19
CA THR A 564 -1.17 30.78 12.53
C THR A 564 -2.13 31.98 12.60
N GLN A 565 -2.26 32.63 13.77
CA GLN A 565 -3.11 33.81 13.93
C GLN A 565 -2.68 34.96 13.01
N GLU A 566 -1.39 35.24 12.94
CA GLU A 566 -0.82 36.29 12.08
C GLU A 566 -1.15 36.06 10.61
N VAL A 567 -0.97 34.82 10.12
CA VAL A 567 -1.31 34.47 8.74
C VAL A 567 -2.79 34.62 8.45
N LEU A 568 -3.66 34.15 9.37
CA LEU A 568 -5.11 34.20 9.17
C LEU A 568 -5.65 35.63 9.06
N HIS A 569 -5.06 36.58 9.76
CA HIS A 569 -5.40 38.02 9.60
C HIS A 569 -5.23 38.53 8.16
N HIS A 570 -4.29 37.91 7.40
CA HIS A 570 -4.04 38.26 5.99
C HIS A 570 -4.83 37.40 5.00
N VAL A 571 -5.50 36.33 5.47
CA VAL A 571 -6.32 35.44 4.63
C VAL A 571 -7.79 35.88 4.65
N ASP A 572 -8.42 35.89 5.81
CA ASP A 572 -9.80 36.30 6.01
C ASP A 572 -10.05 36.56 7.50
N LEU A 573 -10.61 37.71 7.86
CA LEU A 573 -10.92 38.09 9.24
C LEU A 573 -11.98 37.20 9.91
N SER A 574 -12.72 36.40 9.15
CA SER A 574 -13.68 35.43 9.69
C SER A 574 -13.03 34.16 10.18
N CYS A 575 -11.79 33.89 9.76
CA CYS A 575 -11.05 32.72 10.21
C CYS A 575 -10.76 32.79 11.73
N ARG A 576 -10.87 31.64 12.37
CA ARG A 576 -10.52 31.49 13.79
C ARG A 576 -9.63 30.29 13.97
N VAL A 577 -8.56 30.45 14.73
CA VAL A 577 -7.75 29.30 15.18
C VAL A 577 -8.04 29.04 16.65
N VAL A 578 -8.28 27.78 16.95
CA VAL A 578 -8.46 27.26 18.31
C VAL A 578 -7.34 26.26 18.57
N GLY A 579 -6.65 26.43 19.68
CA GLY A 579 -5.62 25.51 20.12
C GLY A 579 -6.13 24.64 21.25
N ASP A 580 -5.70 23.39 21.26
CA ASP A 580 -5.99 22.39 22.28
C ASP A 580 -4.68 21.71 22.69
N ALA A 581 -4.28 21.94 23.94
CA ALA A 581 -3.05 21.38 24.47
C ALA A 581 -3.26 20.04 25.19
N ASP A 582 -4.51 19.70 25.50
CA ASP A 582 -4.83 18.55 26.35
C ASP A 582 -5.29 17.34 25.52
N ILE A 583 -4.47 17.00 24.52
CA ILE A 583 -4.68 15.85 23.64
C ILE A 583 -3.65 14.75 23.85
N ALA A 584 -4.05 13.54 23.50
CA ALA A 584 -3.18 12.39 23.33
C ALA A 584 -3.38 11.76 21.95
N VAL A 585 -2.30 11.38 21.29
CA VAL A 585 -2.33 10.70 20.01
C VAL A 585 -2.00 9.23 20.20
N LEU A 586 -2.85 8.35 19.71
CA LEU A 586 -2.65 6.91 19.74
C LEU A 586 -2.38 6.41 18.32
N TYR A 587 -1.33 5.63 18.15
CA TYR A 587 -0.91 5.03 16.89
C TYR A 587 -1.03 3.53 17.01
N VAL A 588 -1.81 2.90 16.13
CA VAL A 588 -1.83 1.45 15.92
C VAL A 588 -1.07 1.18 14.65
N THR A 589 0.08 0.51 14.77
CA THR A 589 0.95 0.20 13.63
C THR A 589 0.92 -1.29 13.30
N GLY A 590 1.12 -1.61 12.04
CA GLY A 590 1.09 -3.01 11.64
C GLY A 590 1.31 -3.23 10.15
N VAL A 591 1.13 -4.48 9.75
CA VAL A 591 1.17 -4.92 8.36
C VAL A 591 -0.23 -5.32 7.93
N GLY A 592 -0.67 -4.86 6.76
CA GLY A 592 -2.02 -5.15 6.25
C GLY A 592 -3.11 -4.28 6.86
N MET A 593 -2.77 -3.12 7.41
CA MET A 593 -3.70 -2.24 8.13
C MET A 593 -4.92 -1.82 7.28
N ARG A 594 -4.72 -1.57 5.99
CA ARG A 594 -5.78 -1.17 5.06
C ARG A 594 -6.50 -2.36 4.42
N THR A 595 -5.77 -3.40 4.06
CA THR A 595 -6.35 -4.59 3.39
C THR A 595 -7.26 -5.39 4.31
N HIS A 596 -7.20 -5.11 5.62
CA HIS A 596 -8.02 -5.72 6.65
C HIS A 596 -8.96 -4.69 7.27
N THR A 597 -10.18 -4.64 6.78
CA THR A 597 -11.25 -3.74 7.28
C THR A 597 -11.54 -3.90 8.79
N GLY A 598 -10.99 -4.95 9.42
CA GLY A 598 -11.15 -5.23 10.84
C GLY A 598 -10.34 -4.32 11.77
N VAL A 599 -9.19 -3.77 11.35
CA VAL A 599 -8.31 -3.03 12.28
C VAL A 599 -8.97 -1.75 12.78
N ALA A 600 -9.45 -0.90 11.87
CA ALA A 600 -10.15 0.34 12.24
C ALA A 600 -11.42 0.02 13.05
N ARG A 601 -12.16 -1.02 12.68
CA ARG A 601 -13.33 -1.50 13.43
C ARG A 601 -12.97 -1.91 14.85
N THR A 602 -11.92 -2.72 15.05
CA THR A 602 -11.46 -3.16 16.36
C THR A 602 -11.00 -1.98 17.20
N MET A 603 -10.18 -1.08 16.62
CA MET A 603 -9.70 0.12 17.29
C MET A 603 -10.86 1.02 17.76
N PHE A 604 -11.75 1.39 16.84
CA PHE A 604 -12.88 2.27 17.16
C PHE A 604 -13.88 1.60 18.10
N GLY A 605 -14.05 0.28 17.99
CA GLY A 605 -14.91 -0.50 18.88
C GLY A 605 -14.38 -0.55 20.32
N ALA A 606 -13.08 -0.77 20.48
CA ALA A 606 -12.44 -0.79 21.80
C ALA A 606 -12.56 0.56 22.50
N LEU A 607 -12.29 1.67 21.78
CA LEU A 607 -12.44 3.03 22.31
C LEU A 607 -13.91 3.35 22.65
N ALA A 608 -14.84 2.96 21.78
CA ALA A 608 -16.28 3.13 22.01
C ALA A 608 -16.79 2.39 23.26
N ALA A 609 -16.31 1.16 23.48
CA ALA A 609 -16.68 0.36 24.65
C ALA A 609 -16.26 1.01 25.97
N ARG A 610 -15.17 1.80 25.93
CA ARG A 610 -14.69 2.59 27.08
C ARG A 610 -15.23 4.02 27.10
N GLN A 611 -16.18 4.37 26.22
CA GLN A 611 -16.74 5.72 26.09
C GLN A 611 -15.65 6.79 25.86
N ILE A 612 -14.61 6.46 25.07
CA ILE A 612 -13.54 7.38 24.68
C ILE A 612 -13.93 7.99 23.34
N ASN A 613 -14.00 9.32 23.28
CA ASN A 613 -14.30 10.04 22.05
C ASN A 613 -13.05 10.20 21.17
N ILE A 614 -13.25 10.19 19.86
CA ILE A 614 -12.20 10.38 18.86
C ILE A 614 -12.39 11.76 18.23
N HIS A 615 -11.40 12.61 18.36
CA HIS A 615 -11.43 14.00 17.83
C HIS A 615 -10.87 14.11 16.43
N MET A 616 -9.83 13.34 16.10
CA MET A 616 -9.24 13.26 14.76
C MET A 616 -8.90 11.81 14.43
N ILE A 617 -9.04 11.46 13.17
CA ILE A 617 -8.64 10.16 12.61
C ILE A 617 -7.70 10.42 11.45
N ASN A 618 -6.65 9.63 11.37
CA ASN A 618 -5.74 9.60 10.24
C ASN A 618 -5.36 8.16 9.91
N THR A 619 -5.30 7.82 8.63
CA THR A 619 -5.09 6.44 8.17
C THR A 619 -4.01 6.36 7.10
N SER A 620 -3.16 5.33 7.19
CA SER A 620 -2.19 4.95 6.17
C SER A 620 -2.13 3.43 5.99
N GLU A 621 -1.30 2.93 5.09
CA GLU A 621 -1.12 1.48 4.86
C GLU A 621 -0.50 0.76 6.07
N VAL A 622 0.24 1.49 6.89
CA VAL A 622 1.04 0.93 7.99
C VAL A 622 0.59 1.40 9.38
N CYS A 623 -0.31 2.39 9.43
CA CYS A 623 -0.72 3.01 10.70
C CYS A 623 -2.15 3.55 10.64
N VAL A 624 -2.88 3.40 11.76
CA VAL A 624 -4.10 4.16 12.07
C VAL A 624 -3.82 4.99 13.30
N ALA A 625 -3.98 6.31 13.19
CA ALA A 625 -3.77 7.25 14.29
C ALA A 625 -5.08 7.94 14.67
N VAL A 626 -5.31 8.10 15.98
CA VAL A 626 -6.45 8.84 16.50
C VAL A 626 -6.02 9.80 17.59
N VAL A 627 -6.71 10.94 17.69
CA VAL A 627 -6.56 11.91 18.76
C VAL A 627 -7.73 11.76 19.74
N VAL A 628 -7.41 11.67 21.02
CA VAL A 628 -8.34 11.59 22.15
C VAL A 628 -7.99 12.63 23.21
N ASP A 629 -8.83 12.79 24.23
CA ASP A 629 -8.51 13.63 25.40
C ASP A 629 -7.29 13.08 26.14
N GLN A 630 -6.39 13.95 26.57
CA GLN A 630 -5.12 13.56 27.20
C GLN A 630 -5.33 12.71 28.45
N GLU A 631 -6.30 13.07 29.29
CA GLU A 631 -6.63 12.35 30.52
C GLU A 631 -7.12 10.91 30.27
N ARG A 632 -7.62 10.62 29.08
CA ARG A 632 -8.08 9.29 28.65
C ARG A 632 -7.01 8.50 27.89
N GLY A 633 -5.83 9.10 27.63
CA GLY A 633 -4.78 8.53 26.77
C GLY A 633 -4.25 7.18 27.26
N LEU A 634 -3.96 7.05 28.55
CA LEU A 634 -3.46 5.79 29.15
C LEU A 634 -4.53 4.68 29.10
N GLU A 635 -5.77 5.00 29.45
CA GLU A 635 -6.88 4.05 29.37
C GLU A 635 -7.12 3.60 27.92
N ALA A 636 -7.01 4.51 26.95
CA ALA A 636 -7.09 4.21 25.54
C ALA A 636 -5.96 3.27 25.08
N LEU A 637 -4.72 3.51 25.53
CA LEU A 637 -3.58 2.65 25.24
C LEU A 637 -3.81 1.21 25.74
N GLU A 638 -4.23 1.08 26.99
CA GLU A 638 -4.50 -0.24 27.61
C GLU A 638 -5.60 -0.99 26.87
N CYS A 639 -6.74 -0.34 26.64
CA CYS A 639 -7.85 -1.01 25.96
C CYS A 639 -7.53 -1.40 24.50
N LEU A 640 -6.66 -0.65 23.82
CA LEU A 640 -6.20 -1.01 22.47
C LEU A 640 -5.20 -2.17 22.49
N ARG A 641 -4.26 -2.20 23.47
CA ARG A 641 -3.37 -3.35 23.66
C ARG A 641 -4.16 -4.63 23.92
N ASP A 642 -5.16 -4.57 24.79
CA ASP A 642 -6.05 -5.70 25.08
C ASP A 642 -6.79 -6.15 23.81
N ALA A 643 -7.37 -5.21 23.06
CA ALA A 643 -8.16 -5.49 21.86
C ALA A 643 -7.33 -6.11 20.72
N PHE A 644 -6.03 -5.80 20.65
CA PHE A 644 -5.09 -6.36 19.68
C PHE A 644 -4.20 -7.46 20.25
N HIS A 645 -4.47 -7.95 21.47
CA HIS A 645 -3.72 -9.02 22.14
C HIS A 645 -2.21 -8.75 22.24
N LEU A 646 -1.84 -7.49 22.51
CA LEU A 646 -0.47 -7.06 22.70
C LEU A 646 -0.15 -7.02 24.21
N SER A 647 0.82 -7.82 24.64
CA SER A 647 1.30 -7.87 26.03
C SER A 647 2.10 -6.62 26.43
#